data_3e230d23c143edfe520592fcad210d87
#
_entry.id   3e230d23c143edfe520592fcad210d87
#
_cell.length_a   1.000
_cell.length_b   1.000
_cell.length_c   1.000
_cell.angle_alpha   90.00
_cell.angle_beta   90.00
_cell.angle_gamma   90.00
#
_symmetry.space_group_name_H-M   'P 1'
#
loop_
_entity.id
_entity.type
_entity.pdbx_description
1 polymer ?
#
loop_
_entity_poly.entity_id
_entity_poly.type
_entity_poly.pdbx_seq_one_letter_code
_entity_poly.pdbx_strand_id
1 'polypeptide(L)'
;MLKKIILLFIVFSCAYQLKATHNRAGEITYKQIGPLTFEITLVTYTDPTTLAHQQRTELVFLFSDNTQDTFPRVSEVTIETNIARNEYFGVHSFPSAGTYKIAMEDPNRNSGVTNIPNSVDVSFYLESIVMINPLIGYNSSPSLLNSPIDKAVLGIPFLHNPSAFDTDGDSLSYLLISCKGENGGNIIGYQFPGASNNLSIDVHGTLIWDSPTKVGEYNVAILVEEWRNGIKVGNIIRDMQITVAPNTINNTPPKIDAKQNFCVLAGDTLNIHIIAWDEDSIFTDNFGNYYWGSSSIPFGSTIVDTVFQKIKLSGTSGLFAFTEIVDTQRISVNLKIPTFCADVRKNTYQLVLKVKEQSHSSVALSTLQSVEIKIIAPAVKGVKIDSVFQTQKAIAVSWNASICNNAVAYSLYRKDEMNNLTIDTCITGIPNGSGYQLIGTVHGINNTKFIDDNNGVGLNEGINYCYRIVTLFLDEAESLFSEEACAELFNTSPLITNVSVNHPDSVNGMYVAWSKPKDLTIPWTSTAYYELSRSDDEQNYSLIYTSNGIDDTIFFDNSIIANENQFFYKVELFSDFHVLVGGSTASSQYLTLIPQDNGMVLNWQSQIPWQDTAFVIFRKKPNGSVYDSINTVTDATFMDTKLKNGEIYCYYIEAIGSYSGTKTISPLINLSNYLCAIPIDSTSPLPPEISIMEDCENSSIYFSFVSDSVSAEDTKNYNLYLLQGNTKKLIATTYITYYFYENLSSIAGCYVVTAIDSFGNEGIISNIICVENCPEYELPNVFSPNNDNVNDLFVTIKNKHIESVEMKIYNRWGKIVFETTDSEINWNGKKRGKKEDCSEGVYFYVCIVNELKLDGISSYKLKGAISLIRGNTKKVE
;
A
#
# COMPACT_ATOMS: atom_id res chain seq x y z
N MET A 1 -70.75 -19.53 -7.34
CA MET A 1 -69.40 -20.11 -7.45
C MET A 1 -68.43 -19.26 -8.31
N LEU A 2 -68.87 -18.66 -9.39
CA LEU A 2 -67.97 -17.89 -10.29
C LEU A 2 -67.33 -16.63 -9.63
N LYS A 3 -68.02 -15.91 -8.74
CA LYS A 3 -67.51 -14.73 -8.04
C LYS A 3 -66.39 -15.04 -6.98
N LYS A 4 -66.35 -16.27 -6.45
CA LYS A 4 -65.28 -16.69 -5.50
C LYS A 4 -64.04 -17.17 -6.23
N ILE A 5 -64.15 -17.62 -7.50
CA ILE A 5 -62.99 -18.04 -8.30
C ILE A 5 -62.23 -16.82 -8.84
N ILE A 6 -62.96 -15.74 -9.19
CA ILE A 6 -62.34 -14.48 -9.69
C ILE A 6 -61.60 -13.77 -8.53
N LEU A 7 -62.09 -13.81 -7.31
CA LEU A 7 -61.39 -13.22 -6.16
C LEU A 7 -60.16 -14.01 -5.77
N LEU A 8 -60.09 -15.33 -5.99
CA LEU A 8 -58.93 -16.17 -5.73
C LEU A 8 -57.82 -15.97 -6.80
N PHE A 9 -58.21 -15.66 -8.03
CA PHE A 9 -57.24 -15.34 -9.13
C PHE A 9 -56.64 -13.94 -8.96
N ILE A 10 -57.37 -12.95 -8.40
CA ILE A 10 -56.82 -11.61 -8.11
C ILE A 10 -55.87 -11.63 -6.92
N VAL A 11 -56.08 -12.50 -5.94
CA VAL A 11 -55.16 -12.62 -4.78
C VAL A 11 -53.89 -13.41 -5.13
N PHE A 12 -53.94 -14.29 -6.14
CA PHE A 12 -52.74 -15.01 -6.61
C PHE A 12 -51.89 -14.24 -7.60
N SER A 13 -52.42 -13.17 -8.24
CA SER A 13 -51.65 -12.31 -9.13
C SER A 13 -50.91 -11.17 -8.42
N CYS A 14 -51.06 -10.98 -7.11
CA CYS A 14 -50.39 -9.94 -6.33
C CYS A 14 -49.15 -10.40 -5.58
N ALA A 15 -48.62 -11.62 -5.81
CA ALA A 15 -47.48 -12.18 -5.07
C ALA A 15 -46.21 -12.38 -5.96
N TYR A 16 -46.16 -11.85 -7.14
CA TYR A 16 -44.88 -11.60 -7.78
C TYR A 16 -44.35 -10.29 -7.19
N GLN A 17 -43.60 -10.37 -6.11
CA GLN A 17 -42.65 -9.32 -5.77
C GLN A 17 -41.69 -9.24 -6.95
N LEU A 18 -41.93 -8.29 -7.86
CA LEU A 18 -40.92 -7.84 -8.83
C LEU A 18 -39.79 -7.30 -8.00
N LYS A 19 -38.77 -8.12 -7.76
CA LYS A 19 -37.53 -7.66 -7.18
C LYS A 19 -36.94 -6.64 -8.15
N ALA A 20 -37.04 -5.37 -7.79
CA ALA A 20 -36.49 -4.30 -8.60
C ALA A 20 -34.97 -4.32 -8.51
N THR A 21 -34.30 -4.22 -9.63
CA THR A 21 -32.83 -4.08 -9.71
C THR A 21 -32.47 -2.62 -9.49
N HIS A 22 -31.48 -2.35 -8.63
CA HIS A 22 -31.23 -1.00 -8.14
C HIS A 22 -29.87 -0.42 -8.61
N ASN A 23 -28.84 -0.59 -7.83
CA ASN A 23 -27.56 0.09 -8.06
C ASN A 23 -26.57 -0.80 -8.82
N ARG A 24 -25.91 -0.22 -9.82
CA ARG A 24 -24.87 -0.87 -10.61
C ARG A 24 -23.48 -0.50 -10.13
N ALA A 25 -23.29 0.78 -9.78
CA ALA A 25 -22.01 1.38 -9.40
C ALA A 25 -22.23 2.65 -8.59
N GLY A 26 -21.18 3.13 -7.90
CA GLY A 26 -21.23 4.41 -7.20
C GLY A 26 -20.02 4.69 -6.34
N GLU A 27 -19.98 5.89 -5.80
CA GLU A 27 -19.00 6.39 -4.84
C GLU A 27 -19.59 7.49 -3.97
N ILE A 28 -18.99 7.67 -2.77
CA ILE A 28 -19.26 8.80 -1.89
C ILE A 28 -18.02 9.68 -1.85
N THR A 29 -18.18 10.98 -2.13
CA THR A 29 -17.13 11.98 -2.02
C THR A 29 -17.53 13.04 -0.99
N TYR A 30 -16.56 13.75 -0.42
CA TYR A 30 -16.81 14.80 0.56
C TYR A 30 -15.86 15.99 0.36
N LYS A 31 -16.31 17.17 0.80
CA LYS A 31 -15.53 18.39 0.83
C LYS A 31 -15.69 19.07 2.17
N GLN A 32 -14.61 19.32 2.86
CA GLN A 32 -14.63 20.05 4.13
C GLN A 32 -14.85 21.54 3.89
N ILE A 33 -15.93 22.10 4.46
CA ILE A 33 -16.31 23.51 4.33
C ILE A 33 -16.22 24.28 5.65
N GLY A 34 -16.01 23.56 6.75
CA GLY A 34 -15.84 24.14 8.08
C GLY A 34 -15.02 23.20 8.96
N PRO A 35 -14.65 23.61 10.19
CA PRO A 35 -13.79 22.78 11.05
C PRO A 35 -14.31 21.36 11.28
N LEU A 36 -15.64 21.19 11.32
CA LEU A 36 -16.31 19.90 11.54
C LEU A 36 -17.40 19.62 10.49
N THR A 37 -17.56 20.49 9.48
CA THR A 37 -18.69 20.47 8.54
C THR A 37 -18.23 20.08 7.14
N PHE A 38 -18.98 19.17 6.53
CA PHE A 38 -18.66 18.59 5.23
C PHE A 38 -19.86 18.66 4.27
N GLU A 39 -19.62 19.09 3.05
CA GLU A 39 -20.47 18.77 1.90
C GLU A 39 -20.22 17.32 1.50
N ILE A 40 -21.27 16.54 1.32
CA ILE A 40 -21.19 15.13 0.97
C ILE A 40 -21.98 14.90 -0.31
N THR A 41 -21.35 14.26 -1.28
CA THR A 41 -21.94 13.90 -2.56
C THR A 41 -21.86 12.40 -2.76
N LEU A 42 -23.00 11.77 -3.01
CA LEU A 42 -23.09 10.39 -3.45
C LEU A 42 -23.47 10.36 -4.94
N VAL A 43 -22.69 9.65 -5.71
CA VAL A 43 -23.03 9.33 -7.10
C VAL A 43 -23.43 7.86 -7.19
N THR A 44 -24.60 7.58 -7.80
CA THR A 44 -25.02 6.21 -8.10
C THR A 44 -25.40 6.06 -9.56
N TYR A 45 -25.31 4.83 -10.06
CA TYR A 45 -25.69 4.48 -11.44
C TYR A 45 -26.79 3.42 -11.40
N THR A 46 -27.94 3.74 -11.97
CA THR A 46 -29.15 2.93 -11.90
C THR A 46 -29.81 2.80 -13.26
N ASP A 47 -30.73 1.86 -13.39
CA ASP A 47 -31.57 1.76 -14.59
C ASP A 47 -32.78 2.70 -14.44
N PRO A 48 -32.90 3.78 -15.28
CA PRO A 48 -33.96 4.77 -15.18
C PRO A 48 -35.36 4.21 -15.52
N THR A 49 -35.43 3.04 -16.14
CA THR A 49 -36.70 2.40 -16.52
C THR A 49 -37.36 1.66 -15.37
N THR A 50 -36.67 1.46 -14.26
CA THR A 50 -37.12 0.69 -13.12
C THR A 50 -37.94 1.54 -12.14
N LEU A 51 -38.91 0.92 -11.48
CA LEU A 51 -39.71 1.55 -10.43
C LEU A 51 -38.84 1.96 -9.25
N ALA A 52 -37.81 1.17 -8.94
CA ALA A 52 -36.87 1.45 -7.88
C ALA A 52 -36.11 2.77 -8.09
N HIS A 53 -35.60 3.00 -9.30
CA HIS A 53 -34.97 4.28 -9.65
C HIS A 53 -35.91 5.47 -9.43
N GLN A 54 -37.19 5.34 -9.87
CA GLN A 54 -38.21 6.40 -9.72
C GLN A 54 -38.53 6.70 -8.23
N GLN A 55 -38.46 5.70 -7.36
CA GLN A 55 -38.71 5.83 -5.92
C GLN A 55 -37.51 6.35 -5.11
N ARG A 56 -36.29 6.34 -5.66
CA ARG A 56 -35.06 6.78 -4.98
C ARG A 56 -34.81 8.28 -5.18
N THR A 57 -35.80 9.10 -4.83
CA THR A 57 -35.64 10.57 -4.86
C THR A 57 -34.76 11.11 -3.74
N GLU A 58 -34.52 10.31 -2.72
CA GLU A 58 -33.64 10.58 -1.58
C GLU A 58 -33.02 9.29 -1.07
N LEU A 59 -31.85 9.36 -0.43
CA LEU A 59 -31.16 8.23 0.18
C LEU A 59 -30.71 8.55 1.60
N VAL A 60 -30.66 7.52 2.46
CA VAL A 60 -30.21 7.63 3.84
C VAL A 60 -28.72 7.44 3.91
N PHE A 61 -28.02 8.37 4.56
CA PHE A 61 -26.60 8.29 4.89
C PHE A 61 -26.44 7.92 6.37
N LEU A 62 -25.51 7.04 6.61
CA LEU A 62 -25.15 6.52 7.93
C LEU A 62 -23.79 7.04 8.33
N PHE A 63 -23.68 7.63 9.50
CA PHE A 63 -22.43 8.17 10.01
C PHE A 63 -21.96 7.38 11.24
N SER A 64 -20.63 7.21 11.37
CA SER A 64 -20.06 6.45 12.50
C SER A 64 -20.14 7.18 13.84
N ASP A 65 -20.67 8.40 13.91
CA ASP A 65 -21.06 9.10 15.13
C ASP A 65 -22.44 8.69 15.65
N ASN A 66 -23.04 7.65 15.04
CA ASN A 66 -24.38 7.11 15.30
C ASN A 66 -25.53 8.05 14.87
N THR A 67 -25.27 9.00 14.00
CA THR A 67 -26.30 9.82 13.34
C THR A 67 -26.61 9.27 11.95
N GLN A 68 -27.75 9.72 11.41
CA GLN A 68 -28.12 9.49 10.01
C GLN A 68 -28.83 10.72 9.46
N ASP A 69 -28.61 10.99 8.18
CA ASP A 69 -29.28 12.06 7.43
C ASP A 69 -29.85 11.50 6.12
N THR A 70 -30.86 12.16 5.60
CA THR A 70 -31.47 11.81 4.30
C THR A 70 -31.16 12.91 3.29
N PHE A 71 -30.45 12.57 2.21
CA PHE A 71 -30.06 13.52 1.19
C PHE A 71 -30.89 13.34 -0.09
N PRO A 72 -31.43 14.43 -0.65
CA PRO A 72 -32.22 14.40 -1.87
C PRO A 72 -31.33 14.17 -3.10
N ARG A 73 -31.91 13.59 -4.15
CA ARG A 73 -31.33 13.55 -5.48
C ARG A 73 -31.39 14.94 -6.12
N VAL A 74 -30.23 15.54 -6.35
CA VAL A 74 -30.09 16.89 -6.88
C VAL A 74 -29.86 16.91 -8.40
N SER A 75 -29.39 15.80 -8.98
CA SER A 75 -29.16 15.67 -10.41
C SER A 75 -29.42 14.25 -10.88
N GLU A 76 -29.93 14.15 -12.11
CA GLU A 76 -30.11 12.91 -12.84
C GLU A 76 -29.75 13.15 -14.31
N VAL A 77 -28.82 12.34 -14.84
CA VAL A 77 -28.37 12.40 -16.22
C VAL A 77 -28.39 11.00 -16.82
N THR A 78 -29.18 10.78 -17.86
CA THR A 78 -29.15 9.54 -18.63
C THR A 78 -27.91 9.50 -19.50
N ILE A 79 -27.02 8.53 -19.28
CA ILE A 79 -25.77 8.34 -20.02
C ILE A 79 -25.87 7.26 -21.10
N GLU A 80 -26.70 6.24 -20.87
CA GLU A 80 -27.11 5.24 -21.86
C GLU A 80 -28.63 4.95 -21.68
N THR A 81 -29.26 4.30 -22.62
CA THR A 81 -30.73 4.04 -22.61
C THR A 81 -31.22 3.40 -21.29
N ASN A 82 -30.37 2.58 -20.67
CA ASN A 82 -30.68 1.85 -19.43
C ASN A 82 -29.74 2.20 -18.27
N ILE A 83 -29.04 3.35 -18.33
CA ILE A 83 -28.13 3.80 -17.28
C ILE A 83 -28.31 5.30 -17.05
N ALA A 84 -28.74 5.67 -15.87
CA ALA A 84 -28.78 7.04 -15.38
C ALA A 84 -27.75 7.22 -14.26
N ARG A 85 -27.01 8.32 -14.30
CA ARG A 85 -26.17 8.84 -13.24
C ARG A 85 -27.01 9.73 -12.35
N ASN A 86 -27.10 9.38 -11.08
CA ASN A 86 -27.82 10.15 -10.07
C ASN A 86 -26.80 10.76 -9.09
N GLU A 87 -27.10 11.94 -8.64
CA GLU A 87 -26.29 12.66 -7.66
C GLU A 87 -27.18 13.07 -6.48
N TYR A 88 -26.75 12.69 -5.27
CA TYR A 88 -27.38 13.06 -4.01
C TYR A 88 -26.41 13.94 -3.23
N PHE A 89 -26.94 15.01 -2.65
CA PHE A 89 -26.11 16.01 -1.99
C PHE A 89 -26.71 16.44 -0.66
N GLY A 90 -25.82 16.61 0.32
CA GLY A 90 -26.19 17.14 1.62
C GLY A 90 -24.98 17.64 2.40
N VAL A 91 -25.24 18.16 3.59
CA VAL A 91 -24.24 18.71 4.48
C VAL A 91 -24.38 18.03 5.83
N HIS A 92 -23.26 17.60 6.40
CA HIS A 92 -23.21 16.98 7.74
C HIS A 92 -22.11 17.64 8.58
N SER A 93 -22.34 17.71 9.90
CA SER A 93 -21.36 18.23 10.86
C SER A 93 -21.06 17.19 11.93
N PHE A 94 -19.82 16.76 12.01
CA PHE A 94 -19.36 15.82 13.02
C PHE A 94 -19.18 16.48 14.38
N PRO A 95 -19.31 15.73 15.50
CA PRO A 95 -19.30 16.30 16.85
C PRO A 95 -17.91 16.76 17.32
N SER A 96 -16.82 16.22 16.78
CA SER A 96 -15.45 16.53 17.24
C SER A 96 -14.41 16.16 16.16
N ALA A 97 -13.16 16.49 16.40
CA ALA A 97 -12.02 15.90 15.67
C ALA A 97 -11.98 14.39 15.92
N GLY A 98 -11.60 13.63 14.90
CA GLY A 98 -11.56 12.16 14.92
C GLY A 98 -11.62 11.56 13.52
N THR A 99 -11.69 10.25 13.44
CA THR A 99 -11.88 9.54 12.17
C THR A 99 -13.30 9.05 12.09
N TYR A 100 -13.98 9.42 11.01
CA TYR A 100 -15.39 9.10 10.79
C TYR A 100 -15.60 8.36 9.50
N LYS A 101 -16.62 7.51 9.51
CA LYS A 101 -17.12 6.81 8.33
C LYS A 101 -18.42 7.46 7.88
N ILE A 102 -18.53 7.70 6.57
CA ILE A 102 -19.72 8.11 5.86
C ILE A 102 -20.16 6.92 5.02
N ALA A 103 -21.36 6.42 5.20
CA ALA A 103 -21.81 5.24 4.49
C ALA A 103 -23.22 5.40 3.93
N MET A 104 -23.52 4.64 2.88
CA MET A 104 -24.86 4.48 2.33
C MET A 104 -25.09 3.01 2.03
N GLU A 105 -26.25 2.51 2.39
CA GLU A 105 -26.68 1.15 2.09
C GLU A 105 -28.06 1.14 1.40
N ASP A 106 -28.12 0.53 0.23
CA ASP A 106 -29.37 0.23 -0.47
C ASP A 106 -29.54 -1.30 -0.52
N PRO A 107 -30.72 -1.83 -0.16
CA PRO A 107 -30.90 -3.26 0.09
C PRO A 107 -30.63 -4.19 -1.09
N ASN A 108 -30.56 -3.69 -2.31
CA ASN A 108 -30.43 -4.56 -3.47
C ASN A 108 -29.42 -4.03 -4.52
N ARG A 109 -28.60 -4.92 -5.06
CA ARG A 109 -27.81 -4.71 -6.29
C ARG A 109 -28.65 -5.10 -7.51
N ASN A 110 -28.15 -4.77 -8.70
CA ASN A 110 -28.75 -5.29 -9.93
C ASN A 110 -28.64 -6.82 -10.00
N SER A 111 -29.63 -7.45 -10.65
CA SER A 111 -29.64 -8.90 -10.82
C SER A 111 -28.64 -9.36 -11.88
N GLY A 112 -28.14 -10.60 -11.74
CA GLY A 112 -27.33 -11.25 -12.77
C GLY A 112 -25.84 -10.89 -12.75
N VAL A 113 -25.33 -10.26 -11.70
CA VAL A 113 -23.88 -10.02 -11.53
C VAL A 113 -23.17 -11.36 -11.36
N THR A 114 -22.27 -11.68 -12.27
CA THR A 114 -21.66 -13.02 -12.42
C THR A 114 -20.79 -13.42 -11.24
N ASN A 115 -20.12 -12.46 -10.64
CA ASN A 115 -19.18 -12.71 -9.54
C ASN A 115 -19.78 -12.41 -8.14
N ILE A 116 -21.08 -12.16 -8.06
CA ILE A 116 -21.81 -12.00 -6.81
C ILE A 116 -23.00 -12.97 -6.81
N PRO A 117 -22.97 -14.04 -6.02
CA PRO A 117 -24.09 -14.97 -5.91
C PRO A 117 -25.37 -14.27 -5.47
N ASN A 118 -26.49 -14.55 -6.16
CA ASN A 118 -27.80 -13.95 -5.86
C ASN A 118 -27.75 -12.42 -5.68
N SER A 119 -27.04 -11.72 -6.57
CA SER A 119 -26.74 -10.28 -6.44
C SER A 119 -27.94 -9.40 -6.12
N VAL A 120 -29.14 -9.78 -6.55
CA VAL A 120 -30.39 -9.05 -6.27
C VAL A 120 -30.80 -9.09 -4.79
N ASP A 121 -30.30 -10.03 -4.02
CA ASP A 121 -30.54 -10.17 -2.58
C ASP A 121 -29.36 -9.64 -1.75
N VAL A 122 -28.38 -9.02 -2.39
CA VAL A 122 -27.18 -8.47 -1.74
C VAL A 122 -27.27 -6.95 -1.68
N SER A 123 -27.06 -6.38 -0.50
CA SER A 123 -27.03 -4.93 -0.32
C SER A 123 -25.93 -4.28 -1.19
N PHE A 124 -26.27 -3.12 -1.74
CA PHE A 124 -25.29 -2.22 -2.33
C PHE A 124 -24.79 -1.25 -1.27
N TYR A 125 -23.56 -1.39 -0.86
CA TYR A 125 -22.97 -0.63 0.22
C TYR A 125 -21.76 0.17 -0.26
N LEU A 126 -21.75 1.45 0.09
CA LEU A 126 -20.63 2.36 -0.16
C LEU A 126 -20.20 3.01 1.14
N GLU A 127 -18.91 3.26 1.27
CA GLU A 127 -18.38 4.01 2.39
C GLU A 127 -17.19 4.86 1.99
N SER A 128 -17.00 5.95 2.72
CA SER A 128 -15.82 6.80 2.70
C SER A 128 -15.39 7.08 4.13
N ILE A 129 -14.09 7.20 4.34
CA ILE A 129 -13.51 7.55 5.63
C ILE A 129 -12.88 8.91 5.54
N VAL A 130 -13.14 9.75 6.53
CA VAL A 130 -12.55 11.07 6.68
C VAL A 130 -11.88 11.21 8.04
N MET A 131 -10.67 11.76 8.06
CA MET A 131 -9.99 12.15 9.29
C MET A 131 -10.12 13.65 9.50
N ILE A 132 -10.73 14.05 10.60
CA ILE A 132 -10.82 15.45 11.03
C ILE A 132 -9.71 15.69 12.05
N ASN A 133 -8.66 16.39 11.62
CA ASN A 133 -7.54 16.71 12.48
C ASN A 133 -7.10 18.17 12.26
N PRO A 134 -7.34 19.08 13.23
CA PRO A 134 -7.00 20.48 13.08
C PRO A 134 -5.52 20.78 12.82
N LEU A 135 -4.62 19.86 13.15
CA LEU A 135 -3.18 20.03 12.96
C LEU A 135 -2.72 19.80 11.51
N ILE A 136 -3.52 19.07 10.72
CA ILE A 136 -3.19 18.75 9.31
C ILE A 136 -4.04 19.54 8.31
N GLY A 137 -4.92 20.41 8.79
CA GLY A 137 -5.77 21.27 7.95
C GLY A 137 -7.04 20.58 7.45
N TYR A 138 -7.75 21.25 6.55
CA TYR A 138 -8.97 20.73 5.91
C TYR A 138 -8.63 19.64 4.90
N ASN A 139 -9.55 18.71 4.71
CA ASN A 139 -9.44 17.63 3.76
C ASN A 139 -10.71 17.45 2.93
N SER A 140 -10.53 17.32 1.63
CA SER A 140 -11.59 16.99 0.67
C SER A 140 -11.22 15.68 -0.03
N SER A 141 -12.16 14.78 -0.21
CA SER A 141 -11.86 13.50 -0.86
C SER A 141 -11.43 13.67 -2.32
N PRO A 142 -10.70 12.71 -2.90
CA PRO A 142 -10.42 12.71 -4.33
C PRO A 142 -11.71 12.72 -5.15
N SER A 143 -11.68 13.44 -6.26
CA SER A 143 -12.70 13.37 -7.31
C SER A 143 -12.32 12.29 -8.31
N LEU A 144 -13.28 11.44 -8.71
CA LEU A 144 -13.06 10.36 -9.67
C LEU A 144 -13.68 10.76 -11.02
N LEU A 145 -12.83 11.16 -11.95
CA LEU A 145 -13.26 11.86 -13.18
C LEU A 145 -13.80 10.91 -14.27
N ASN A 146 -13.46 9.63 -14.26
CA ASN A 146 -13.96 8.63 -15.20
C ASN A 146 -15.16 7.87 -14.61
N SER A 147 -16.14 7.53 -15.48
CA SER A 147 -17.34 6.78 -15.09
C SER A 147 -16.99 5.37 -14.60
N PRO A 148 -17.63 4.84 -13.53
CA PRO A 148 -17.45 3.48 -13.04
C PRO A 148 -18.23 2.42 -13.84
N ILE A 149 -18.90 2.80 -14.91
CA ILE A 149 -19.59 1.88 -15.82
C ILE A 149 -18.76 1.75 -17.10
N ASP A 150 -18.32 0.53 -17.40
CA ASP A 150 -17.49 0.30 -18.57
C ASP A 150 -17.80 -1.07 -19.22
N LYS A 151 -17.28 -1.28 -20.43
CA LYS A 151 -17.53 -2.48 -21.24
C LYS A 151 -16.21 -3.14 -21.63
N ALA A 152 -16.12 -4.44 -21.44
CA ALA A 152 -15.01 -5.30 -21.79
C ALA A 152 -15.46 -6.32 -22.85
N VAL A 153 -14.50 -6.95 -23.53
CA VAL A 153 -14.75 -8.02 -24.51
C VAL A 153 -14.04 -9.29 -24.07
N LEU A 154 -14.71 -10.42 -24.22
CA LEU A 154 -14.20 -11.73 -23.87
C LEU A 154 -12.86 -12.02 -24.57
N GLY A 155 -11.83 -12.37 -23.79
CA GLY A 155 -10.51 -12.72 -24.33
C GLY A 155 -9.66 -11.53 -24.76
N ILE A 156 -10.08 -10.29 -24.52
CA ILE A 156 -9.31 -9.07 -24.84
C ILE A 156 -8.95 -8.36 -23.53
N PRO A 157 -7.68 -7.95 -23.32
CA PRO A 157 -7.31 -7.17 -22.13
C PRO A 157 -8.17 -5.92 -21.98
N PHE A 158 -8.65 -5.68 -20.76
CA PHE A 158 -9.46 -4.54 -20.41
C PHE A 158 -8.71 -3.64 -19.42
N LEU A 159 -8.73 -2.35 -19.68
CA LEU A 159 -8.11 -1.33 -18.86
C LEU A 159 -9.15 -0.31 -18.41
N HIS A 160 -9.12 0.04 -17.14
CA HIS A 160 -9.93 1.14 -16.59
C HIS A 160 -9.11 1.93 -15.58
N ASN A 161 -9.19 3.26 -15.62
CA ASN A 161 -8.58 4.13 -14.61
C ASN A 161 -9.64 5.12 -14.12
N PRO A 162 -9.89 5.24 -12.81
CA PRO A 162 -10.85 6.17 -12.27
C PRO A 162 -10.48 7.65 -12.51
N SER A 163 -9.22 7.93 -12.87
CA SER A 163 -8.66 9.29 -13.00
C SER A 163 -8.92 10.10 -11.73
N ALA A 164 -8.43 9.56 -10.61
CA ALA A 164 -8.60 10.22 -9.32
C ALA A 164 -7.73 11.48 -9.26
N PHE A 165 -8.33 12.57 -8.81
CA PHE A 165 -7.68 13.85 -8.64
C PHE A 165 -7.99 14.41 -7.25
N ASP A 166 -6.94 14.63 -6.47
CA ASP A 166 -7.03 15.26 -5.17
C ASP A 166 -6.80 16.78 -5.29
N THR A 167 -7.76 17.57 -4.79
CA THR A 167 -7.70 19.05 -4.86
C THR A 167 -6.79 19.65 -3.81
N ASP A 168 -6.57 18.95 -2.70
CA ASP A 168 -5.74 19.40 -1.59
C ASP A 168 -4.26 19.08 -1.81
N GLY A 169 -3.97 18.26 -2.84
CA GLY A 169 -2.62 17.87 -3.22
C GLY A 169 -2.11 16.62 -2.51
N ASP A 170 -2.96 15.88 -1.85
CA ASP A 170 -2.61 14.64 -1.16
C ASP A 170 -2.15 13.55 -2.14
N SER A 171 -1.27 12.68 -1.69
CA SER A 171 -0.84 11.53 -2.48
C SER A 171 -1.90 10.42 -2.41
N LEU A 172 -2.13 9.77 -3.56
CA LEU A 172 -3.14 8.73 -3.69
C LEU A 172 -2.49 7.36 -3.81
N SER A 173 -3.08 6.37 -3.15
CA SER A 173 -2.77 4.96 -3.36
C SER A 173 -4.03 4.19 -3.69
N TYR A 174 -3.88 3.09 -4.44
CA TYR A 174 -4.99 2.35 -5.01
C TYR A 174 -4.91 0.88 -4.63
N LEU A 175 -6.03 0.32 -4.22
CA LEU A 175 -6.16 -1.10 -3.92
C LEU A 175 -7.41 -1.67 -4.58
N LEU A 176 -7.28 -2.83 -5.19
CA LEU A 176 -8.42 -3.61 -5.64
C LEU A 176 -8.97 -4.39 -4.44
N ILE A 177 -10.24 -4.16 -4.11
CA ILE A 177 -10.90 -4.80 -2.98
C ILE A 177 -12.18 -5.52 -3.42
N SER A 178 -12.70 -6.42 -2.58
CA SER A 178 -14.03 -7.00 -2.77
C SER A 178 -15.11 -5.94 -2.60
N CYS A 179 -16.18 -6.02 -3.38
CA CYS A 179 -17.38 -5.22 -3.15
C CYS A 179 -17.91 -5.46 -1.73
N LYS A 180 -18.50 -4.43 -1.14
CA LYS A 180 -19.10 -4.50 0.19
C LYS A 180 -20.58 -4.85 0.12
N GLY A 181 -21.04 -5.61 1.09
CA GLY A 181 -22.44 -5.99 1.28
C GLY A 181 -23.03 -5.38 2.55
N GLU A 182 -23.98 -6.07 3.15
CA GLU A 182 -24.74 -5.64 4.32
C GLU A 182 -23.80 -5.12 5.44
N ASN A 183 -24.12 -3.92 5.96
CA ASN A 183 -23.35 -3.22 7.00
C ASN A 183 -21.86 -3.02 6.68
N GLY A 184 -21.48 -3.01 5.39
CA GLY A 184 -20.09 -2.90 4.96
C GLY A 184 -19.26 -4.18 5.10
N GLY A 185 -19.95 -5.31 5.40
CA GLY A 185 -19.32 -6.62 5.48
C GLY A 185 -18.91 -7.20 4.13
N ASN A 186 -18.20 -8.32 4.16
CA ASN A 186 -17.87 -9.06 2.95
C ASN A 186 -19.10 -9.76 2.38
N ILE A 187 -19.23 -9.77 1.06
CA ILE A 187 -20.28 -10.50 0.37
C ILE A 187 -19.93 -11.99 0.35
N ILE A 188 -20.80 -12.82 0.93
CA ILE A 188 -20.59 -14.27 0.97
C ILE A 188 -20.54 -14.82 -0.46
N GLY A 189 -19.48 -15.56 -0.78
CA GLY A 189 -19.28 -16.16 -2.08
C GLY A 189 -18.85 -15.17 -3.18
N TYR A 190 -18.50 -13.93 -2.85
CA TYR A 190 -17.87 -13.01 -3.79
C TYR A 190 -16.54 -13.59 -4.28
N GLN A 191 -16.32 -13.49 -5.59
CA GLN A 191 -15.04 -13.83 -6.20
C GLN A 191 -14.62 -12.70 -7.13
N PHE A 192 -13.33 -12.43 -7.21
CA PHE A 192 -12.83 -11.53 -8.25
C PHE A 192 -13.14 -12.10 -9.65
N PRO A 193 -13.42 -11.23 -10.63
CA PRO A 193 -13.65 -11.67 -12.00
C PRO A 193 -12.51 -12.53 -12.54
N GLY A 194 -12.86 -13.65 -13.19
CA GLY A 194 -11.86 -14.55 -13.78
C GLY A 194 -11.09 -13.89 -14.92
N ALA A 195 -9.78 -13.96 -14.86
CA ALA A 195 -8.83 -13.46 -15.85
C ALA A 195 -8.00 -14.61 -16.44
N SER A 196 -7.44 -14.43 -17.65
CA SER A 196 -6.54 -15.42 -18.25
C SER A 196 -5.21 -15.52 -17.49
N ASN A 197 -4.67 -14.38 -17.02
CA ASN A 197 -3.46 -14.32 -16.21
C ASN A 197 -3.72 -13.58 -14.89
N ASN A 198 -4.14 -12.29 -14.95
CA ASN A 198 -4.21 -11.45 -13.77
C ASN A 198 -5.38 -10.46 -13.81
N LEU A 199 -5.89 -10.11 -12.62
CA LEU A 199 -6.72 -8.94 -12.35
C LEU A 199 -6.03 -8.13 -11.25
N SER A 200 -5.55 -6.93 -11.58
CA SER A 200 -4.76 -6.10 -10.67
C SER A 200 -5.03 -4.62 -10.86
N ILE A 201 -4.54 -3.81 -9.94
CA ILE A 201 -4.52 -2.36 -10.06
C ILE A 201 -3.08 -1.88 -9.91
N ASP A 202 -2.65 -0.96 -10.77
CA ASP A 202 -1.30 -0.41 -10.72
C ASP A 202 -1.19 0.80 -9.78
N VAL A 203 0.02 1.32 -9.60
CA VAL A 203 0.30 2.46 -8.73
C VAL A 203 -0.36 3.77 -9.21
N HIS A 204 -0.78 3.84 -10.46
CA HIS A 204 -1.48 4.98 -11.06
C HIS A 204 -3.01 4.83 -11.02
N GLY A 205 -3.51 3.76 -10.40
CA GLY A 205 -4.94 3.47 -10.31
C GLY A 205 -5.54 2.82 -11.54
N THR A 206 -4.73 2.29 -12.45
CA THR A 206 -5.24 1.56 -13.62
C THR A 206 -5.59 0.13 -13.23
N LEU A 207 -6.88 -0.20 -13.27
CA LEU A 207 -7.38 -1.56 -13.20
C LEU A 207 -7.01 -2.29 -14.49
N ILE A 208 -6.25 -3.37 -14.37
CA ILE A 208 -5.82 -4.23 -15.46
C ILE A 208 -6.50 -5.58 -15.31
N TRP A 209 -7.45 -5.86 -16.19
CA TRP A 209 -8.08 -7.16 -16.31
C TRP A 209 -7.53 -7.87 -17.54
N ASP A 210 -6.55 -8.73 -17.32
CA ASP A 210 -5.89 -9.41 -18.43
C ASP A 210 -6.79 -10.55 -18.94
N SER A 211 -7.58 -10.19 -19.94
CA SER A 211 -8.49 -11.00 -20.72
C SER A 211 -9.61 -11.68 -19.91
N PRO A 212 -10.80 -11.09 -19.83
CA PRO A 212 -11.98 -11.73 -19.26
C PRO A 212 -12.25 -13.11 -19.83
N THR A 213 -12.55 -14.09 -18.97
CA THR A 213 -12.72 -15.50 -19.36
C THR A 213 -14.17 -15.93 -19.59
N LYS A 214 -15.15 -15.08 -19.18
CA LYS A 214 -16.58 -15.38 -19.29
C LYS A 214 -17.40 -14.13 -19.52
N VAL A 215 -18.38 -14.22 -20.41
CA VAL A 215 -19.37 -13.17 -20.69
C VAL A 215 -20.28 -12.95 -19.48
N GLY A 216 -20.65 -11.71 -19.19
CA GLY A 216 -21.57 -11.35 -18.12
C GLY A 216 -21.31 -9.96 -17.55
N GLU A 217 -22.08 -9.61 -16.52
CA GLU A 217 -21.87 -8.41 -15.73
C GLU A 217 -21.03 -8.74 -14.49
N TYR A 218 -20.05 -7.90 -14.17
CA TYR A 218 -19.15 -8.08 -13.05
C TYR A 218 -19.03 -6.81 -12.23
N ASN A 219 -19.00 -6.94 -10.90
CA ASN A 219 -18.70 -5.83 -10.03
C ASN A 219 -17.32 -6.01 -9.40
N VAL A 220 -16.56 -4.93 -9.35
CA VAL A 220 -15.28 -4.80 -8.65
C VAL A 220 -15.27 -3.50 -7.85
N ALA A 221 -14.48 -3.43 -6.80
CA ALA A 221 -14.35 -2.22 -6.02
C ALA A 221 -12.89 -1.74 -5.97
N ILE A 222 -12.71 -0.44 -6.15
CA ILE A 222 -11.41 0.24 -6.02
C ILE A 222 -11.46 1.08 -4.76
N LEU A 223 -10.52 0.83 -3.85
CA LEU A 223 -10.25 1.69 -2.70
C LEU A 223 -9.19 2.71 -3.11
N VAL A 224 -9.50 3.98 -2.98
CA VAL A 224 -8.57 5.09 -3.17
C VAL A 224 -8.27 5.69 -1.79
N GLU A 225 -7.03 5.65 -1.36
CA GLU A 225 -6.58 6.16 -0.08
C GLU A 225 -5.83 7.46 -0.26
N GLU A 226 -6.05 8.41 0.65
CA GLU A 226 -5.42 9.73 0.67
C GLU A 226 -4.36 9.78 1.76
N TRP A 227 -3.20 10.34 1.41
CA TRP A 227 -2.05 10.41 2.31
C TRP A 227 -1.43 11.81 2.29
N ARG A 228 -1.37 12.44 3.47
CA ARG A 228 -0.73 13.74 3.70
C ARG A 228 0.46 13.55 4.63
N ASN A 229 1.67 13.81 4.14
CA ASN A 229 2.92 13.64 4.90
C ASN A 229 3.05 12.25 5.54
N GLY A 230 2.69 11.19 4.81
CA GLY A 230 2.74 9.81 5.28
C GLY A 230 1.63 9.41 6.26
N ILE A 231 0.70 10.32 6.56
CA ILE A 231 -0.48 10.05 7.40
C ILE A 231 -1.68 9.84 6.48
N LYS A 232 -2.40 8.73 6.68
CA LYS A 232 -3.66 8.48 5.97
C LYS A 232 -4.74 9.42 6.50
N VAL A 233 -5.23 10.32 5.63
CA VAL A 233 -6.21 11.35 5.98
C VAL A 233 -7.63 10.98 5.56
N GLY A 234 -7.79 10.07 4.61
CA GLY A 234 -9.09 9.62 4.15
C GLY A 234 -9.02 8.43 3.22
N ASN A 235 -10.18 7.96 2.81
CA ASN A 235 -10.32 7.07 1.66
C ASN A 235 -11.74 7.12 1.10
N ILE A 236 -11.89 6.69 -0.15
CA ILE A 236 -13.17 6.46 -0.79
C ILE A 236 -13.19 5.07 -1.44
N ILE A 237 -14.37 4.45 -1.47
CA ILE A 237 -14.59 3.21 -2.22
C ILE A 237 -15.43 3.54 -3.45
N ARG A 238 -14.91 3.16 -4.63
CA ARG A 238 -15.65 3.11 -5.88
C ARG A 238 -16.09 1.68 -6.16
N ASP A 239 -17.39 1.41 -6.10
CA ASP A 239 -17.97 0.18 -6.64
C ASP A 239 -18.28 0.41 -8.12
N MET A 240 -17.78 -0.45 -9.00
CA MET A 240 -17.94 -0.29 -10.43
C MET A 240 -18.49 -1.56 -11.09
N GLN A 241 -19.19 -1.37 -12.21
CA GLN A 241 -19.71 -2.46 -13.01
C GLN A 241 -19.04 -2.52 -14.39
N ILE A 242 -18.60 -3.71 -14.77
CA ILE A 242 -18.02 -4.01 -16.07
C ILE A 242 -18.87 -5.06 -16.77
N THR A 243 -19.37 -4.73 -17.95
CA THR A 243 -20.11 -5.67 -18.80
C THR A 243 -19.17 -6.32 -19.79
N VAL A 244 -18.96 -7.62 -19.68
CA VAL A 244 -18.15 -8.42 -20.63
C VAL A 244 -19.07 -8.93 -21.73
N ALA A 245 -18.84 -8.45 -22.94
CA ALA A 245 -19.55 -8.89 -24.14
C ALA A 245 -18.81 -10.04 -24.85
N PRO A 246 -19.52 -10.86 -25.66
CA PRO A 246 -18.86 -11.89 -26.46
C PRO A 246 -17.96 -11.27 -27.54
N ASN A 247 -16.83 -11.90 -27.80
CA ASN A 247 -15.98 -11.54 -28.94
C ASN A 247 -16.54 -12.19 -30.21
N THR A 248 -17.32 -11.46 -30.94
CA THR A 248 -18.00 -11.97 -32.15
C THR A 248 -17.30 -11.58 -33.45
N ILE A 249 -16.30 -10.72 -33.37
CA ILE A 249 -15.56 -10.17 -34.52
C ILE A 249 -14.07 -10.10 -34.11
N ASN A 250 -13.19 -10.35 -35.05
CA ASN A 250 -11.73 -10.22 -34.85
C ASN A 250 -11.33 -8.73 -34.80
N ASN A 251 -11.88 -8.01 -33.85
CA ASN A 251 -11.59 -6.61 -33.60
C ASN A 251 -10.43 -6.49 -32.60
N THR A 252 -9.51 -5.55 -32.81
CA THR A 252 -8.38 -5.27 -31.93
C THR A 252 -8.52 -3.89 -31.27
N PRO A 253 -8.11 -3.71 -30.02
CA PRO A 253 -8.19 -2.39 -29.39
C PRO A 253 -7.37 -1.34 -30.13
N PRO A 254 -7.87 -0.11 -30.28
CA PRO A 254 -7.12 1.00 -30.83
C PRO A 254 -5.86 1.29 -29.98
N LYS A 255 -4.86 1.92 -30.59
CA LYS A 255 -3.55 2.18 -29.95
C LYS A 255 -3.38 3.66 -29.65
N ILE A 256 -2.65 3.96 -28.57
CA ILE A 256 -2.20 5.31 -28.22
C ILE A 256 -0.67 5.29 -28.09
N ASP A 257 -0.06 6.35 -28.59
CA ASP A 257 1.34 6.68 -28.38
C ASP A 257 1.46 8.13 -27.91
N ALA A 258 1.92 8.30 -26.66
CA ALA A 258 2.22 9.58 -26.04
C ALA A 258 3.37 9.39 -25.05
N LYS A 259 4.24 10.38 -24.95
CA LYS A 259 5.27 10.39 -23.87
C LYS A 259 4.56 10.35 -22.51
N GLN A 260 5.06 9.50 -21.60
CA GLN A 260 4.37 9.23 -20.34
C GLN A 260 4.70 10.24 -19.22
N ASN A 261 5.88 10.87 -19.25
CA ASN A 261 6.33 11.75 -18.16
C ASN A 261 6.77 13.10 -18.72
N PHE A 262 6.27 14.15 -18.09
CA PHE A 262 6.61 15.53 -18.42
C PHE A 262 6.99 16.31 -17.17
N CYS A 263 8.01 17.14 -17.33
CA CYS A 263 8.35 18.19 -16.37
C CYS A 263 8.32 19.52 -17.11
N VAL A 264 7.67 20.52 -16.51
CA VAL A 264 7.54 21.86 -17.08
C VAL A 264 7.65 22.90 -15.98
N LEU A 265 8.30 24.01 -16.28
CA LEU A 265 8.36 25.15 -15.39
C LEU A 265 7.04 25.90 -15.39
N ALA A 266 6.60 26.32 -14.22
CA ALA A 266 5.45 27.20 -14.09
C ALA A 266 5.70 28.54 -14.85
N GLY A 267 4.75 28.91 -15.68
CA GLY A 267 4.86 30.01 -16.64
C GLY A 267 5.19 29.61 -18.07
N ASP A 268 5.65 28.36 -18.28
CA ASP A 268 5.87 27.82 -19.62
C ASP A 268 4.61 27.11 -20.14
N THR A 269 4.63 26.77 -21.43
CA THR A 269 3.56 25.99 -22.05
C THR A 269 4.01 24.54 -22.25
N LEU A 270 3.32 23.61 -21.60
CA LEU A 270 3.50 22.17 -21.79
C LEU A 270 2.95 21.77 -23.18
N ASN A 271 3.75 21.04 -23.94
CA ASN A 271 3.35 20.50 -25.24
C ASN A 271 3.34 18.97 -25.16
N ILE A 272 2.16 18.35 -25.36
CA ILE A 272 1.98 16.89 -25.39
C ILE A 272 1.60 16.48 -26.80
N HIS A 273 2.44 15.72 -27.46
CA HIS A 273 2.11 15.10 -28.74
C HIS A 273 1.47 13.74 -28.50
N ILE A 274 0.27 13.53 -29.04
CA ILE A 274 -0.53 12.32 -28.91
C ILE A 274 -0.83 11.80 -30.30
N ILE A 275 -0.55 10.52 -30.51
CA ILE A 275 -0.98 9.79 -31.70
C ILE A 275 -1.90 8.66 -31.24
N ALA A 276 -3.08 8.57 -31.82
CA ALA A 276 -4.01 7.46 -31.62
C ALA A 276 -4.42 6.90 -32.97
N TRP A 277 -4.50 5.57 -33.10
CA TRP A 277 -4.91 4.94 -34.36
C TRP A 277 -5.56 3.60 -34.10
N ASP A 278 -6.32 3.17 -35.14
CA ASP A 278 -6.91 1.86 -35.21
C ASP A 278 -6.41 1.17 -36.47
N GLU A 279 -6.04 -0.10 -36.36
CA GLU A 279 -5.52 -0.89 -37.48
C GLU A 279 -6.64 -1.63 -38.24
N ASP A 280 -7.84 -1.64 -37.65
CA ASP A 280 -8.94 -2.40 -38.18
C ASP A 280 -9.69 -1.65 -39.30
N SER A 281 -10.07 -2.41 -40.30
CA SER A 281 -10.89 -1.93 -41.42
C SER A 281 -12.16 -2.73 -41.54
N ILE A 282 -13.24 -2.04 -41.89
CA ILE A 282 -14.56 -2.61 -42.17
C ILE A 282 -14.77 -2.63 -43.66
N PHE A 283 -15.12 -3.77 -44.22
CA PHE A 283 -15.46 -3.94 -45.63
C PHE A 283 -16.97 -4.03 -45.77
N THR A 284 -17.52 -3.36 -46.78
CA THR A 284 -18.93 -3.43 -47.13
C THR A 284 -19.09 -4.22 -48.44
N ASP A 285 -19.97 -5.22 -48.44
CA ASP A 285 -20.28 -5.98 -49.65
C ASP A 285 -21.37 -5.29 -50.52
N ASN A 286 -21.60 -5.83 -51.66
CA ASN A 286 -22.62 -5.35 -52.59
C ASN A 286 -24.08 -5.52 -52.12
N PHE A 287 -24.27 -6.12 -50.92
CA PHE A 287 -25.56 -6.26 -50.25
C PHE A 287 -25.72 -5.30 -49.06
N GLY A 288 -24.68 -4.49 -48.78
CA GLY A 288 -24.66 -3.56 -47.66
C GLY A 288 -24.31 -4.18 -46.30
N ASN A 289 -23.76 -5.41 -46.25
CA ASN A 289 -23.29 -6.05 -45.04
C ASN A 289 -21.88 -5.58 -44.69
N TYR A 290 -21.59 -5.45 -43.40
CA TYR A 290 -20.29 -5.05 -42.89
C TYR A 290 -19.47 -6.27 -42.44
N TYR A 291 -18.22 -6.34 -42.83
CA TYR A 291 -17.27 -7.42 -42.47
C TYR A 291 -15.99 -6.85 -41.86
N TRP A 292 -15.49 -7.50 -40.79
CA TRP A 292 -14.25 -7.14 -40.11
C TRP A 292 -13.09 -7.93 -40.72
N GLY A 293 -12.20 -7.22 -41.41
CA GLY A 293 -11.06 -7.82 -42.11
C GLY A 293 -11.44 -8.58 -43.38
N SER A 294 -10.54 -8.62 -44.32
CA SER A 294 -10.79 -9.22 -45.64
C SER A 294 -11.07 -10.74 -45.61
N SER A 295 -10.63 -11.42 -44.54
CA SER A 295 -10.82 -12.89 -44.38
C SER A 295 -12.23 -13.28 -43.92
N SER A 296 -13.05 -12.35 -43.43
CA SER A 296 -14.43 -12.63 -42.97
C SER A 296 -15.47 -12.48 -44.05
N ILE A 297 -15.08 -12.07 -45.25
CA ILE A 297 -15.99 -11.84 -46.38
C ILE A 297 -16.41 -13.18 -46.99
N PRO A 298 -17.71 -13.50 -47.12
CA PRO A 298 -18.15 -14.75 -47.73
C PRO A 298 -17.69 -14.90 -49.17
N PHE A 299 -17.38 -16.12 -49.56
CA PHE A 299 -16.98 -16.45 -50.93
C PHE A 299 -18.11 -16.07 -51.91
N GLY A 300 -17.81 -15.20 -52.87
CA GLY A 300 -18.78 -14.71 -53.89
C GLY A 300 -19.34 -13.31 -53.63
N SER A 301 -19.03 -12.69 -52.46
CA SER A 301 -19.34 -11.28 -52.21
C SER A 301 -18.30 -10.37 -52.86
N THR A 302 -18.74 -9.23 -53.43
CA THR A 302 -17.84 -8.21 -53.98
C THR A 302 -17.71 -7.08 -52.96
N ILE A 303 -16.49 -6.67 -52.66
CA ILE A 303 -16.22 -5.49 -51.82
C ILE A 303 -16.61 -4.26 -52.64
N VAL A 304 -17.53 -3.46 -52.11
CA VAL A 304 -18.00 -2.21 -52.77
C VAL A 304 -17.28 -1.01 -52.16
N ASP A 305 -16.97 -1.08 -50.84
CA ASP A 305 -16.30 0.00 -50.12
C ASP A 305 -15.48 -0.54 -48.95
N THR A 306 -14.44 0.22 -48.55
CA THR A 306 -13.66 0.00 -47.35
C THR A 306 -13.86 1.19 -46.40
N VAL A 307 -14.58 0.98 -45.32
CA VAL A 307 -14.87 2.01 -44.34
C VAL A 307 -13.89 1.84 -43.17
N PHE A 308 -13.11 2.85 -42.90
CA PHE A 308 -12.23 2.84 -41.74
C PHE A 308 -13.02 3.10 -40.45
N GLN A 309 -12.67 2.40 -39.41
CA GLN A 309 -13.25 2.59 -38.09
C GLN A 309 -12.95 3.99 -37.58
N LYS A 310 -13.98 4.73 -37.19
CA LYS A 310 -13.80 6.02 -36.50
C LYS A 310 -13.35 5.76 -35.08
N ILE A 311 -12.40 6.55 -34.63
CA ILE A 311 -11.91 6.55 -33.24
C ILE A 311 -12.22 7.90 -32.59
N LYS A 312 -12.41 7.84 -31.26
CA LYS A 312 -12.63 8.99 -30.39
C LYS A 312 -11.54 9.03 -29.36
N LEU A 313 -10.73 10.09 -29.37
CA LEU A 313 -9.76 10.37 -28.33
C LEU A 313 -10.38 11.30 -27.29
N SER A 314 -10.32 10.92 -26.05
CA SER A 314 -10.72 11.70 -24.90
C SER A 314 -9.60 11.70 -23.85
N GLY A 315 -9.65 12.62 -22.89
CA GLY A 315 -8.71 12.67 -21.78
C GLY A 315 -9.38 13.23 -20.53
N THR A 316 -8.93 12.77 -19.37
CA THR A 316 -9.37 13.28 -18.07
C THR A 316 -8.18 13.69 -17.26
N SER A 317 -8.21 14.91 -16.71
CA SER A 317 -7.16 15.48 -15.88
C SER A 317 -7.76 16.48 -14.90
N GLY A 318 -7.23 16.55 -13.68
CA GLY A 318 -7.54 17.63 -12.75
C GLY A 318 -6.89 18.98 -13.11
N LEU A 319 -5.94 18.98 -14.04
CA LEU A 319 -5.20 20.18 -14.42
C LEU A 319 -5.95 21.05 -15.47
N PHE A 320 -6.64 20.41 -16.42
CA PHE A 320 -7.32 21.12 -17.52
C PHE A 320 -8.46 20.28 -18.11
N ALA A 321 -9.39 20.96 -18.82
CA ALA A 321 -10.45 20.28 -19.58
C ALA A 321 -9.92 19.79 -20.93
N PHE A 322 -10.15 18.52 -21.25
CA PHE A 322 -9.79 17.94 -22.54
C PHE A 322 -10.99 17.99 -23.51
N THR A 323 -10.80 18.55 -24.70
CA THR A 323 -11.81 18.51 -25.77
C THR A 323 -11.73 17.17 -26.49
N GLU A 324 -12.85 16.48 -26.60
CA GLU A 324 -12.94 15.22 -27.33
C GLU A 324 -12.66 15.41 -28.83
N ILE A 325 -11.84 14.53 -29.41
CA ILE A 325 -11.45 14.55 -30.82
C ILE A 325 -11.95 13.27 -31.48
N VAL A 326 -12.64 13.41 -32.58
CA VAL A 326 -13.13 12.27 -33.37
C VAL A 326 -12.57 12.38 -34.78
N ASP A 327 -11.93 11.31 -35.24
CA ASP A 327 -11.44 11.19 -36.62
C ASP A 327 -11.64 9.77 -37.15
N THR A 328 -11.37 9.58 -38.43
CA THR A 328 -11.54 8.27 -39.05
C THR A 328 -10.35 7.35 -38.73
N GLN A 329 -9.60 6.87 -38.64
CA GLN A 329 -8.60 5.85 -38.40
C GLN A 329 -7.41 6.33 -37.57
N ARG A 330 -7.05 7.62 -37.62
CA ARG A 330 -5.88 8.15 -36.97
C ARG A 330 -6.07 9.58 -36.48
N ILE A 331 -5.71 9.83 -35.24
CA ILE A 331 -5.68 11.15 -34.61
C ILE A 331 -4.23 11.51 -34.32
N SER A 332 -3.80 12.68 -34.72
CA SER A 332 -2.52 13.25 -34.32
C SER A 332 -2.77 14.65 -33.79
N VAL A 333 -2.50 14.88 -32.51
CA VAL A 333 -2.79 16.16 -31.84
C VAL A 333 -1.63 16.60 -30.99
N ASN A 334 -1.38 17.91 -30.98
CA ASN A 334 -0.48 18.58 -30.04
C ASN A 334 -1.31 19.39 -29.04
N LEU A 335 -1.40 18.89 -27.83
CA LEU A 335 -1.98 19.64 -26.72
C LEU A 335 -1.00 20.69 -26.25
N LYS A 336 -1.48 21.92 -26.09
CA LYS A 336 -0.74 23.03 -25.52
C LYS A 336 -1.43 23.47 -24.24
N ILE A 337 -0.77 23.29 -23.10
CA ILE A 337 -1.31 23.55 -21.78
C ILE A 337 -0.46 24.64 -21.14
N PRO A 338 -0.97 25.86 -20.99
CA PRO A 338 -0.26 26.90 -20.24
C PRO A 338 -0.22 26.49 -18.77
N THR A 339 0.91 26.66 -18.11
CA THR A 339 1.10 26.36 -16.70
C THR A 339 1.34 27.60 -15.89
N PHE A 340 0.92 27.62 -14.63
CA PHE A 340 0.96 28.79 -13.76
C PHE A 340 1.61 28.44 -12.42
N CYS A 341 2.03 29.44 -11.68
CA CYS A 341 2.53 29.24 -10.32
C CYS A 341 1.50 28.58 -9.38
N ALA A 342 0.22 28.78 -9.63
CA ALA A 342 -0.86 28.13 -8.88
C ALA A 342 -0.91 26.61 -9.08
N ASP A 343 -0.33 26.11 -10.18
CA ASP A 343 -0.31 24.69 -10.50
C ASP A 343 0.91 23.96 -9.90
N VAL A 344 1.82 24.68 -9.25
CA VAL A 344 2.98 24.09 -8.57
C VAL A 344 2.52 23.30 -7.37
N ARG A 345 2.84 22.01 -7.34
CA ARG A 345 2.55 21.12 -6.20
C ARG A 345 3.57 19.98 -6.08
N LYS A 346 3.61 19.37 -4.86
CA LYS A 346 4.53 18.28 -4.53
C LYS A 346 4.26 17.05 -5.39
N ASN A 347 2.98 16.69 -5.61
CA ASN A 347 2.57 15.54 -6.39
C ASN A 347 2.41 15.86 -7.89
N THR A 348 2.54 14.87 -8.75
CA THR A 348 2.28 15.01 -10.18
C THR A 348 0.79 15.12 -10.48
N TYR A 349 0.44 15.74 -11.59
CA TYR A 349 -0.89 15.63 -12.20
C TYR A 349 -0.93 14.40 -13.08
N GLN A 350 -2.05 13.72 -13.09
CA GLN A 350 -2.32 12.62 -13.99
C GLN A 350 -3.24 13.09 -15.13
N LEU A 351 -2.88 12.76 -16.38
CA LEU A 351 -3.75 12.84 -17.53
C LEU A 351 -4.00 11.42 -18.03
N VAL A 352 -5.25 10.96 -17.93
CA VAL A 352 -5.65 9.67 -18.46
C VAL A 352 -6.22 9.87 -19.86
N LEU A 353 -5.52 9.41 -20.86
CA LEU A 353 -5.94 9.38 -22.26
C LEU A 353 -6.72 8.11 -22.52
N LYS A 354 -7.87 8.22 -23.17
CA LYS A 354 -8.69 7.08 -23.64
C LYS A 354 -8.97 7.23 -25.12
N VAL A 355 -8.55 6.27 -25.92
CA VAL A 355 -9.03 6.11 -27.29
C VAL A 355 -10.08 5.02 -27.31
N LYS A 356 -11.21 5.30 -27.95
CA LYS A 356 -12.35 4.39 -28.07
C LYS A 356 -12.83 4.36 -29.52
N GLU A 357 -13.14 3.19 -30.01
CA GLU A 357 -13.80 3.03 -31.28
C GLU A 357 -15.20 3.65 -31.27
N GLN A 358 -15.61 4.22 -32.39
CA GLN A 358 -17.02 4.54 -32.68
C GLN A 358 -17.61 3.43 -33.52
N SER A 359 -17.77 2.26 -32.92
CA SER A 359 -18.19 1.06 -33.64
C SER A 359 -19.62 1.12 -34.14
N HIS A 360 -19.84 0.54 -35.35
CA HIS A 360 -21.15 0.15 -35.84
C HIS A 360 -21.69 -1.13 -35.18
N SER A 361 -20.85 -1.80 -34.37
CA SER A 361 -21.20 -2.96 -33.53
C SER A 361 -21.57 -2.56 -32.13
N SER A 362 -22.22 -3.44 -31.37
CA SER A 362 -22.72 -3.17 -30.01
C SER A 362 -21.64 -2.93 -28.95
N VAL A 363 -20.38 -3.23 -29.23
CA VAL A 363 -19.28 -3.09 -28.27
C VAL A 363 -18.08 -2.44 -28.95
N ALA A 364 -17.74 -1.24 -28.51
CA ALA A 364 -16.55 -0.49 -28.94
C ALA A 364 -15.38 -0.77 -28.00
N LEU A 365 -14.27 -1.24 -28.54
CA LEU A 365 -13.03 -1.44 -27.79
C LEU A 365 -12.36 -0.11 -27.43
N SER A 366 -11.57 -0.11 -26.37
CA SER A 366 -10.83 1.08 -25.95
C SER A 366 -9.48 0.73 -25.35
N THR A 367 -8.53 1.66 -25.47
CA THR A 367 -7.23 1.62 -24.84
C THR A 367 -7.03 2.88 -24.01
N LEU A 368 -6.33 2.72 -22.89
CA LEU A 368 -5.98 3.79 -21.96
C LEU A 368 -4.46 3.95 -21.87
N GLN A 369 -4.03 5.19 -21.71
CA GLN A 369 -2.64 5.53 -21.37
C GLN A 369 -2.62 6.66 -20.36
N SER A 370 -1.91 6.46 -19.23
CA SER A 370 -1.67 7.49 -18.23
C SER A 370 -0.41 8.28 -18.57
N VAL A 371 -0.49 9.60 -18.42
CA VAL A 371 0.59 10.56 -18.60
C VAL A 371 0.76 11.34 -17.30
N GLU A 372 1.95 11.38 -16.76
CA GLU A 372 2.29 12.16 -15.56
C GLU A 372 2.87 13.51 -15.93
N ILE A 373 2.40 14.55 -15.26
CA ILE A 373 2.81 15.94 -15.50
C ILE A 373 3.27 16.54 -14.18
N LYS A 374 4.55 16.87 -14.08
CA LYS A 374 5.15 17.60 -12.98
C LYS A 374 5.29 19.07 -13.34
N ILE A 375 4.66 19.95 -12.58
CA ILE A 375 4.81 21.40 -12.74
C ILE A 375 5.68 21.91 -11.61
N ILE A 376 6.77 22.57 -11.96
CA ILE A 376 7.86 22.95 -11.06
C ILE A 376 8.01 24.44 -11.02
N ALA A 377 8.21 25.01 -9.86
CA ALA A 377 8.52 26.44 -9.72
C ALA A 377 9.96 26.72 -10.19
N PRO A 378 10.17 27.80 -10.95
CA PRO A 378 11.51 28.20 -11.35
C PRO A 378 12.36 28.60 -10.12
N ALA A 379 13.67 28.48 -10.26
CA ALA A 379 14.64 28.88 -9.27
C ALA A 379 14.57 30.38 -8.96
N VAL A 380 14.85 30.75 -7.74
CA VAL A 380 15.09 32.16 -7.39
C VAL A 380 16.36 32.65 -8.08
N LYS A 381 16.37 33.91 -8.45
CA LYS A 381 17.49 34.59 -9.14
C LYS A 381 18.17 35.61 -8.25
N GLY A 382 19.36 36.05 -8.67
CA GLY A 382 20.07 37.14 -8.01
C GLY A 382 20.60 36.79 -6.63
N VAL A 383 20.93 35.51 -6.40
CA VAL A 383 21.63 35.10 -5.18
C VAL A 383 23.01 35.70 -5.16
N LYS A 384 23.36 36.36 -4.07
CA LYS A 384 24.67 36.99 -3.90
C LYS A 384 25.07 37.06 -2.43
N ILE A 385 26.34 37.18 -2.21
CA ILE A 385 26.91 37.48 -0.91
C ILE A 385 26.82 38.99 -0.70
N ASP A 386 26.10 39.46 0.32
CA ASP A 386 25.99 40.88 0.66
C ASP A 386 27.19 41.37 1.49
N SER A 387 27.64 40.55 2.46
CA SER A 387 28.75 40.91 3.35
C SER A 387 29.39 39.66 3.96
N VAL A 388 30.70 39.74 4.24
CA VAL A 388 31.45 38.74 5.02
C VAL A 388 31.93 39.44 6.32
N PHE A 389 31.43 38.96 7.46
CA PHE A 389 31.71 39.54 8.78
C PHE A 389 32.84 38.69 9.44
N GLN A 390 34.09 39.05 9.22
CA GLN A 390 35.26 38.31 9.72
C GLN A 390 35.26 38.16 11.25
N THR A 391 35.01 39.26 11.97
CA THR A 391 35.01 39.26 13.43
C THR A 391 33.88 38.47 14.05
N GLN A 392 32.73 38.43 13.38
CA GLN A 392 31.54 37.69 13.82
C GLN A 392 31.53 36.25 13.25
N LYS A 393 32.49 35.92 12.38
CA LYS A 393 32.56 34.64 11.66
C LYS A 393 31.24 34.31 10.97
N ALA A 394 30.68 35.30 10.23
CA ALA A 394 29.38 35.20 9.61
C ALA A 394 29.37 35.65 8.16
N ILE A 395 28.45 35.15 7.37
CA ILE A 395 28.24 35.53 5.96
C ILE A 395 26.79 35.92 5.75
N ALA A 396 26.53 37.09 5.18
CA ALA A 396 25.20 37.54 4.79
C ALA A 396 24.93 37.22 3.32
N VAL A 397 23.83 36.52 3.08
CA VAL A 397 23.34 36.11 1.76
C VAL A 397 22.03 36.79 1.44
N SER A 398 21.85 37.26 0.22
CA SER A 398 20.60 37.85 -0.26
C SER A 398 20.22 37.32 -1.65
N TRP A 399 18.94 37.43 -1.99
CA TRP A 399 18.37 36.95 -3.26
C TRP A 399 17.15 37.78 -3.67
N ASN A 400 16.70 37.63 -4.90
CA ASN A 400 15.47 38.24 -5.38
C ASN A 400 14.24 37.42 -4.92
N ALA A 401 13.11 38.08 -4.67
CA ALA A 401 11.87 37.37 -4.36
C ALA A 401 11.47 36.40 -5.48
N SER A 402 10.86 35.27 -5.10
CA SER A 402 10.31 34.32 -6.06
C SER A 402 9.30 34.98 -6.98
N ILE A 403 9.28 34.61 -8.24
CA ILE A 403 8.26 35.07 -9.21
C ILE A 403 6.89 34.39 -8.94
N CYS A 404 6.86 33.28 -8.21
CA CYS A 404 5.63 32.61 -7.77
C CYS A 404 5.15 33.21 -6.45
N ASN A 405 4.12 34.05 -6.51
CA ASN A 405 3.59 34.77 -5.38
C ASN A 405 2.85 33.92 -4.33
N ASN A 406 2.57 32.67 -4.64
CA ASN A 406 2.03 31.66 -3.73
C ASN A 406 3.12 30.90 -2.93
N ALA A 407 4.38 31.26 -3.07
CA ALA A 407 5.46 30.75 -2.24
C ALA A 407 5.33 31.22 -0.79
N VAL A 408 5.73 30.40 0.18
CA VAL A 408 5.56 30.69 1.62
C VAL A 408 6.88 30.91 2.35
N ALA A 409 7.98 30.35 1.86
CA ALA A 409 9.29 30.43 2.51
C ALA A 409 10.43 30.13 1.53
N TYR A 410 11.65 30.35 2.03
CA TYR A 410 12.90 29.97 1.36
C TYR A 410 13.72 29.08 2.27
N SER A 411 14.18 27.94 1.78
CA SER A 411 15.18 27.09 2.42
C SER A 411 16.57 27.43 1.90
N LEU A 412 17.49 27.70 2.82
CA LEU A 412 18.88 28.00 2.50
C LEU A 412 19.75 26.79 2.79
N TYR A 413 20.57 26.50 1.84
CA TYR A 413 21.51 25.39 1.90
C TYR A 413 22.93 25.90 1.79
N ARG A 414 23.84 25.34 2.58
CA ARG A 414 25.25 25.66 2.60
C ARG A 414 26.07 24.41 2.29
N LYS A 415 27.15 24.59 1.60
CA LYS A 415 28.20 23.60 1.35
C LYS A 415 29.58 24.26 1.44
N ASP A 416 30.54 23.48 1.86
CA ASP A 416 31.94 23.82 1.82
C ASP A 416 32.46 23.40 0.45
N GLU A 417 32.86 24.35 -0.41
CA GLU A 417 33.31 24.20 -1.79
C GLU A 417 32.27 24.45 -2.89
N MET A 418 32.78 24.97 -4.01
CA MET A 418 32.04 25.18 -5.22
C MET A 418 31.73 23.84 -5.90
N ASN A 419 30.47 23.60 -6.24
CA ASN A 419 30.06 22.41 -6.97
C ASN A 419 29.27 22.80 -8.22
N ASN A 420 29.72 22.36 -9.37
CA ASN A 420 29.02 22.54 -10.64
C ASN A 420 27.87 21.53 -10.77
N LEU A 421 26.87 21.64 -9.90
CA LEU A 421 25.63 20.88 -10.05
C LEU A 421 24.93 21.36 -11.34
N THR A 422 24.72 20.45 -12.27
CA THR A 422 23.87 20.72 -13.43
C THR A 422 22.42 20.74 -13.02
N ILE A 423 21.69 21.76 -13.42
CA ILE A 423 20.24 21.86 -13.17
C ILE A 423 19.54 20.84 -14.09
N ASP A 424 19.01 19.78 -13.50
CA ASP A 424 18.01 18.94 -14.17
C ASP A 424 16.63 19.58 -13.95
N THR A 425 15.92 19.83 -15.03
CA THR A 425 14.61 20.50 -15.00
C THR A 425 13.50 19.67 -14.32
N CYS A 426 13.78 18.41 -13.95
CA CYS A 426 12.83 17.55 -13.26
C CYS A 426 13.11 17.36 -11.77
N ILE A 427 14.27 17.79 -11.27
CA ILE A 427 14.64 17.64 -9.86
C ILE A 427 14.37 18.95 -9.11
N THR A 428 13.43 18.91 -8.16
CA THR A 428 13.14 20.03 -7.25
C THR A 428 13.97 19.92 -5.98
N GLY A 429 14.19 21.03 -5.31
CA GLY A 429 15.01 21.06 -4.10
C GLY A 429 16.49 20.82 -4.38
N ILE A 430 17.25 20.52 -3.35
CA ILE A 430 18.66 20.16 -3.44
C ILE A 430 18.79 18.64 -3.57
N PRO A 431 19.48 18.13 -4.59
CA PRO A 431 19.68 16.69 -4.78
C PRO A 431 20.42 16.04 -3.58
N ASN A 432 19.96 14.87 -3.17
CA ASN A 432 20.66 14.06 -2.16
C ASN A 432 22.08 13.75 -2.64
N GLY A 433 23.04 13.72 -1.71
CA GLY A 433 24.46 13.45 -2.02
C GLY A 433 25.21 14.64 -2.65
N SER A 434 24.57 15.80 -2.83
CA SER A 434 25.21 17.01 -3.33
C SER A 434 26.20 17.66 -2.35
N GLY A 435 26.13 17.26 -1.08
CA GLY A 435 26.92 17.82 0.03
C GLY A 435 26.36 19.11 0.63
N TYR A 436 25.27 19.64 0.09
CA TYR A 436 24.57 20.78 0.68
C TYR A 436 23.78 20.39 1.91
N GLN A 437 23.88 21.20 2.97
CA GLN A 437 23.13 21.06 4.21
C GLN A 437 22.16 22.21 4.39
N LEU A 438 20.94 21.91 4.83
CA LEU A 438 19.96 22.93 5.19
C LEU A 438 20.44 23.68 6.45
N ILE A 439 20.61 25.00 6.34
CA ILE A 439 21.08 25.85 7.44
C ILE A 439 20.00 26.76 8.00
N GLY A 440 18.87 26.93 7.30
CA GLY A 440 17.76 27.73 7.79
C GLY A 440 16.63 27.85 6.80
N THR A 441 15.48 28.25 7.33
CA THR A 441 14.28 28.56 6.54
C THR A 441 13.81 29.97 6.85
N VAL A 442 13.62 30.79 5.81
CA VAL A 442 13.17 32.17 5.92
C VAL A 442 11.72 32.26 5.47
N HIS A 443 10.80 32.48 6.39
CA HIS A 443 9.37 32.58 6.09
C HIS A 443 8.98 33.94 5.51
N GLY A 444 8.05 33.97 4.59
CA GLY A 444 7.53 35.12 3.90
C GLY A 444 8.31 35.47 2.63
N ILE A 445 7.58 35.58 1.52
CA ILE A 445 8.14 35.76 0.16
C ILE A 445 9.01 37.01 0.00
N ASN A 446 8.77 38.06 0.79
CA ASN A 446 9.51 39.30 0.74
C ASN A 446 10.76 39.34 1.64
N ASN A 447 10.95 38.31 2.44
CA ASN A 447 12.12 38.16 3.29
C ASN A 447 13.22 37.47 2.50
N THR A 448 14.15 38.26 1.95
CA THR A 448 15.13 37.81 0.96
C THR A 448 16.56 37.97 1.44
N LYS A 449 16.78 37.85 2.74
CA LYS A 449 18.10 37.91 3.37
C LYS A 449 18.25 36.92 4.49
N PHE A 450 19.46 36.40 4.65
CA PHE A 450 19.84 35.50 5.74
C PHE A 450 21.28 35.77 6.15
N ILE A 451 21.57 35.70 7.44
CA ILE A 451 22.93 35.77 7.97
C ILE A 451 23.27 34.38 8.50
N ASP A 452 24.25 33.75 7.91
CA ASP A 452 24.81 32.49 8.38
C ASP A 452 25.94 32.77 9.37
N ASP A 453 25.66 32.55 10.61
CA ASP A 453 26.59 32.59 11.74
C ASP A 453 26.77 31.22 12.42
N ASN A 454 26.37 30.15 11.72
CA ASN A 454 26.37 28.77 12.22
C ASN A 454 25.64 28.65 13.57
N ASN A 455 24.43 29.19 13.66
CA ASN A 455 23.62 29.25 14.88
C ASN A 455 24.33 29.92 16.09
N GLY A 456 25.09 30.96 15.82
CA GLY A 456 25.81 31.71 16.83
C GLY A 456 27.18 31.16 17.23
N VAL A 457 27.57 30.00 16.70
CA VAL A 457 28.91 29.38 16.93
C VAL A 457 29.98 30.07 16.08
N GLY A 458 29.58 30.61 14.93
CA GLY A 458 30.44 31.19 13.90
C GLY A 458 30.92 30.15 12.88
N LEU A 459 31.23 30.64 11.68
CA LEU A 459 31.77 29.86 10.59
C LEU A 459 33.29 29.65 10.75
N ASN A 460 33.82 28.55 10.24
CA ASN A 460 35.25 28.26 10.31
C ASN A 460 36.03 29.11 9.29
N GLU A 461 37.21 29.54 9.69
CA GLU A 461 38.13 30.27 8.83
C GLU A 461 38.83 29.35 7.79
N GLY A 462 39.17 29.88 6.62
CA GLY A 462 39.86 29.14 5.56
C GLY A 462 38.96 28.22 4.75
N ILE A 463 37.65 28.34 4.91
CA ILE A 463 36.64 27.58 4.18
C ILE A 463 35.87 28.50 3.24
N ASN A 464 35.69 28.08 1.99
CA ASN A 464 34.86 28.75 1.00
C ASN A 464 33.43 28.20 1.11
N TYR A 465 32.54 28.95 1.77
CA TYR A 465 31.13 28.59 1.94
C TYR A 465 30.32 28.99 0.74
N CYS A 466 29.62 28.03 0.16
CA CYS A 466 28.75 28.21 -1.00
C CYS A 466 27.29 27.99 -0.62
N TYR A 467 26.41 28.84 -1.13
CA TYR A 467 24.99 28.90 -0.78
C TYR A 467 24.10 28.68 -1.99
N ARG A 468 23.02 27.93 -1.77
CA ARG A 468 21.90 27.79 -2.72
C ARG A 468 20.57 27.95 -1.98
N ILE A 469 19.56 28.38 -2.72
CA ILE A 469 18.26 28.71 -2.16
C ILE A 469 17.19 27.95 -2.93
N VAL A 470 16.22 27.41 -2.20
CA VAL A 470 15.04 26.72 -2.70
C VAL A 470 13.80 27.42 -2.16
N THR A 471 12.82 27.68 -3.01
CA THR A 471 11.53 28.22 -2.60
C THR A 471 10.60 27.12 -2.13
N LEU A 472 9.87 27.34 -1.04
CA LEU A 472 8.90 26.41 -0.47
C LEU A 472 7.47 26.89 -0.69
N PHE A 473 6.56 25.94 -0.89
CA PHE A 473 5.12 26.12 -1.03
C PHE A 473 4.35 25.44 0.11
N LEU A 474 3.04 25.70 0.23
CA LEU A 474 2.21 25.22 1.34
C LEU A 474 2.13 23.69 1.44
N ASP A 475 2.15 23.00 0.31
CA ASP A 475 2.10 21.53 0.22
C ASP A 475 3.50 20.88 0.28
N GLU A 476 4.51 21.64 0.75
CA GLU A 476 5.92 21.24 0.76
C GLU A 476 6.52 21.02 -0.64
N ALA A 477 5.89 21.51 -1.70
CA ALA A 477 6.53 21.57 -3.00
C ALA A 477 7.74 22.51 -2.94
N GLU A 478 8.77 22.15 -3.71
CA GLU A 478 10.02 22.89 -3.79
C GLU A 478 10.26 23.39 -5.22
N SER A 479 10.89 24.57 -5.35
CA SER A 479 11.39 25.07 -6.63
C SER A 479 12.64 24.32 -7.08
N LEU A 480 13.10 24.60 -8.29
CA LEU A 480 14.49 24.35 -8.64
C LEU A 480 15.41 25.16 -7.70
N PHE A 481 16.62 24.62 -7.44
CA PHE A 481 17.61 25.34 -6.66
C PHE A 481 18.22 26.51 -7.46
N SER A 482 18.65 27.54 -6.74
CA SER A 482 19.23 28.75 -7.31
C SER A 482 20.63 28.54 -7.90
N GLU A 483 21.13 29.56 -8.57
CA GLU A 483 22.57 29.72 -8.80
C GLU A 483 23.32 29.75 -7.46
N GLU A 484 24.60 29.45 -7.51
CA GLU A 484 25.48 29.36 -6.34
C GLU A 484 26.17 30.71 -6.08
N ALA A 485 26.26 31.11 -4.81
CA ALA A 485 27.04 32.25 -4.36
C ALA A 485 27.99 31.81 -3.24
N CYS A 486 29.26 32.11 -3.38
CA CYS A 486 30.28 31.65 -2.44
C CYS A 486 31.09 32.81 -1.84
N ALA A 487 31.56 32.61 -0.60
CA ALA A 487 32.52 33.52 0.07
C ALA A 487 33.41 32.75 1.03
N GLU A 488 34.62 33.24 1.22
CA GLU A 488 35.62 32.65 2.12
C GLU A 488 35.89 33.54 3.32
N LEU A 489 36.04 32.91 4.50
CA LEU A 489 36.59 33.57 5.69
C LEU A 489 38.10 33.34 5.73
N PHE A 490 38.91 34.36 6.04
CA PHE A 490 40.36 34.22 6.10
C PHE A 490 40.83 33.27 7.22
N ASN A 491 41.93 32.58 6.97
CA ASN A 491 42.50 31.60 7.90
C ASN A 491 43.61 32.25 8.75
N THR A 492 43.31 32.59 9.98
CA THR A 492 44.22 33.09 10.99
C THR A 492 44.58 32.05 12.05
N SER A 493 43.88 30.90 12.06
CA SER A 493 44.02 29.84 13.04
C SER A 493 44.79 28.61 12.53
N PRO A 494 45.37 27.77 13.38
CA PRO A 494 45.83 26.47 12.98
C PRO A 494 44.67 25.60 12.48
N LEU A 495 44.88 24.84 11.42
CA LEU A 495 43.84 23.95 10.86
C LEU A 495 44.21 22.49 11.17
N ILE A 496 43.31 21.80 11.87
CA ILE A 496 43.49 20.35 12.02
C ILE A 496 43.34 19.68 10.65
N THR A 497 44.30 18.82 10.30
CA THR A 497 44.33 18.09 9.02
C THR A 497 43.99 16.61 9.20
N ASN A 498 44.30 16.06 10.34
CA ASN A 498 44.06 14.63 10.62
C ASN A 498 43.52 14.42 12.02
N VAL A 499 42.48 13.62 12.13
CA VAL A 499 42.02 12.90 13.32
C VAL A 499 41.69 11.48 12.86
N SER A 500 42.69 10.65 12.81
CA SER A 500 42.67 9.34 12.16
C SER A 500 43.11 8.24 13.12
N VAL A 501 42.50 7.09 13.06
CA VAL A 501 43.02 5.88 13.71
C VAL A 501 44.36 5.55 13.11
N ASN A 502 45.32 5.17 13.95
CA ASN A 502 46.72 4.99 13.50
C ASN A 502 46.87 3.79 12.55
N HIS A 503 46.11 2.72 12.75
CA HIS A 503 46.11 1.52 11.90
C HIS A 503 44.76 0.81 11.98
N PRO A 504 44.23 0.24 10.88
CA PRO A 504 42.96 -0.41 10.88
C PRO A 504 42.77 -1.53 11.91
N ASP A 505 43.81 -2.28 12.22
CA ASP A 505 43.75 -3.36 13.25
C ASP A 505 44.14 -2.88 14.66
N SER A 506 44.38 -1.57 14.87
CA SER A 506 44.75 -1.00 16.14
C SER A 506 43.52 -0.47 16.87
N VAL A 507 43.12 -1.08 17.96
CA VAL A 507 42.08 -0.57 18.84
C VAL A 507 42.53 0.68 19.62
N ASN A 508 43.80 0.94 19.71
CA ASN A 508 44.39 2.00 20.53
C ASN A 508 45.05 3.07 19.66
N GLY A 509 44.78 4.30 20.00
CA GLY A 509 45.52 5.46 19.54
C GLY A 509 44.86 6.20 18.35
N MET A 510 45.08 7.52 18.42
CA MET A 510 44.61 8.46 17.40
C MET A 510 45.79 9.30 16.91
N TYR A 511 45.93 9.37 15.59
CA TYR A 511 46.88 10.29 14.95
C TYR A 511 46.18 11.63 14.75
N VAL A 512 46.72 12.68 15.37
CA VAL A 512 46.21 14.05 15.28
C VAL A 512 47.28 14.94 14.65
N ALA A 513 46.92 15.62 13.55
CA ALA A 513 47.87 16.55 12.90
C ALA A 513 47.14 17.85 12.54
N TRP A 514 47.89 18.93 12.51
CA TRP A 514 47.40 20.25 12.10
C TRP A 514 48.42 21.03 11.27
N SER A 515 47.92 22.00 10.54
CA SER A 515 48.75 22.93 9.73
C SER A 515 49.00 24.20 10.57
N LYS A 516 50.13 24.85 10.24
CA LYS A 516 50.35 26.21 10.69
C LYS A 516 49.35 27.17 10.06
N PRO A 517 48.98 28.29 10.71
CA PRO A 517 48.27 29.37 10.07
C PRO A 517 49.02 29.85 8.82
N LYS A 518 48.31 30.14 7.73
CA LYS A 518 48.90 30.54 6.45
C LYS A 518 48.96 32.06 6.26
N ASP A 519 48.18 32.83 6.96
CA ASP A 519 48.18 34.29 6.92
C ASP A 519 49.05 34.86 8.07
N LEU A 520 50.25 35.20 7.75
CA LEU A 520 51.27 35.68 8.69
C LEU A 520 51.25 37.22 8.80
N THR A 521 50.15 37.78 9.17
CA THR A 521 50.08 39.18 9.59
C THR A 521 50.60 39.38 11.03
N ILE A 522 50.75 38.27 11.78
CA ILE A 522 51.32 38.27 13.14
C ILE A 522 52.75 37.73 13.09
N PRO A 523 53.76 38.45 13.54
CA PRO A 523 55.12 37.93 13.63
C PRO A 523 55.16 36.87 14.73
N TRP A 524 55.36 35.59 14.32
CA TRP A 524 55.51 34.50 15.24
C TRP A 524 56.89 34.56 15.91
N THR A 525 56.90 34.61 17.25
CA THR A 525 58.11 34.55 18.03
C THR A 525 58.50 33.10 18.32
N SER A 526 59.70 32.89 18.80
CA SER A 526 60.20 31.56 19.19
C SER A 526 59.49 30.92 20.36
N THR A 527 58.52 31.61 20.99
CA THR A 527 57.80 31.15 22.18
C THR A 527 56.32 30.85 21.89
N ALA A 528 55.86 30.97 20.63
CA ALA A 528 54.50 30.52 20.27
C ALA A 528 54.40 28.98 20.26
N TYR A 529 53.29 28.45 20.77
CA TYR A 529 53.05 27.03 20.94
C TYR A 529 51.59 26.66 20.75
N TYR A 530 51.31 25.35 20.57
CA TYR A 530 49.98 24.83 20.46
C TYR A 530 49.60 24.08 21.75
N GLU A 531 48.34 24.21 22.15
CA GLU A 531 47.70 23.33 23.09
C GLU A 531 46.70 22.43 22.37
N LEU A 532 46.83 21.10 22.55
CA LEU A 532 45.89 20.12 22.05
C LEU A 532 45.05 19.58 23.19
N SER A 533 43.74 19.76 23.11
CA SER A 533 42.77 19.24 24.04
C SER A 533 41.90 18.19 23.39
N ARG A 534 41.41 17.22 24.17
CA ARG A 534 40.50 16.15 23.75
C ARG A 534 39.20 16.16 24.55
N SER A 535 38.11 15.79 23.89
CA SER A 535 36.81 15.53 24.47
C SER A 535 36.21 14.23 23.88
N ASP A 536 35.36 13.56 24.64
CA ASP A 536 34.49 12.46 24.21
C ASP A 536 32.99 12.84 24.12
N ASP A 537 32.63 14.05 24.51
CA ASP A 537 31.28 14.59 24.53
C ASP A 537 31.14 15.94 23.80
N GLU A 538 32.20 16.39 23.10
CA GLU A 538 32.29 17.69 22.40
C GLU A 538 32.20 18.93 23.30
N GLN A 539 31.91 18.79 24.57
CA GLN A 539 31.70 19.91 25.50
C GLN A 539 32.83 20.07 26.49
N ASN A 540 33.33 18.98 27.03
CA ASN A 540 34.37 18.95 28.10
C ASN A 540 35.72 18.60 27.53
N TYR A 541 36.52 19.61 27.14
CA TYR A 541 37.86 19.42 26.61
C TYR A 541 38.91 19.38 27.75
N SER A 542 39.75 18.37 27.72
CA SER A 542 40.89 18.21 28.62
C SER A 542 42.20 18.37 27.86
N LEU A 543 43.12 19.19 28.34
CA LEU A 543 44.42 19.38 27.76
C LEU A 543 45.22 18.06 27.82
N ILE A 544 45.72 17.57 26.69
CA ILE A 544 46.48 16.32 26.58
C ILE A 544 47.88 16.52 26.05
N TYR A 545 48.16 17.65 25.39
CA TYR A 545 49.48 17.95 24.83
C TYR A 545 49.72 19.44 24.70
N THR A 546 50.99 19.85 25.00
CA THR A 546 51.51 21.20 24.69
C THR A 546 52.72 21.05 23.82
N SER A 547 52.76 21.70 22.63
CA SER A 547 53.82 21.59 21.69
C SER A 547 55.11 22.32 22.12
N ASN A 548 56.26 21.88 21.62
CA ASN A 548 57.55 22.54 21.86
C ASN A 548 57.78 23.81 20.99
N GLY A 549 56.82 24.21 20.19
CA GLY A 549 56.88 25.36 19.31
C GLY A 549 55.97 25.23 18.10
N ILE A 550 55.97 26.23 17.24
CA ILE A 550 55.06 26.35 16.08
C ILE A 550 55.30 25.30 14.96
N ASP A 551 56.46 24.65 14.95
CA ASP A 551 56.78 23.58 14.00
C ASP A 551 56.31 22.20 14.43
N ASP A 552 55.93 22.05 15.65
CA ASP A 552 55.46 20.79 16.24
C ASP A 552 53.91 20.66 16.00
N THR A 553 53.57 19.97 14.95
CA THR A 553 52.19 19.94 14.38
C THR A 553 51.57 18.55 14.34
N ILE A 554 52.14 17.59 15.07
CA ILE A 554 51.68 16.17 15.11
C ILE A 554 51.69 15.67 16.53
N PHE A 555 50.63 14.90 16.89
CA PHE A 555 50.54 14.21 18.16
C PHE A 555 49.88 12.82 18.00
N PHE A 556 50.45 11.82 18.70
CA PHE A 556 49.88 10.47 18.80
C PHE A 556 49.22 10.29 20.16
N ASP A 557 47.91 10.26 20.21
CA ASP A 557 47.15 9.99 21.43
C ASP A 557 46.97 8.48 21.62
N ASN A 558 47.87 7.88 22.42
CA ASN A 558 47.85 6.45 22.70
C ASN A 558 47.03 6.10 23.97
N SER A 559 46.35 7.09 24.56
CA SER A 559 45.66 6.93 25.84
C SER A 559 44.21 6.49 25.69
N ILE A 560 43.71 6.30 24.45
CA ILE A 560 42.31 6.00 24.12
C ILE A 560 42.16 4.67 23.41
N ILE A 561 40.93 4.14 23.47
CA ILE A 561 40.42 3.02 22.65
C ILE A 561 39.53 3.60 21.57
N ALA A 562 40.01 3.65 20.34
CA ALA A 562 39.36 4.35 19.21
C ALA A 562 38.01 3.75 18.82
N ASN A 563 37.72 2.48 19.20
CA ASN A 563 36.47 1.79 18.86
C ASN A 563 35.30 2.08 19.82
N GLU A 564 35.59 2.67 21.00
CA GLU A 564 34.55 2.84 22.02
C GLU A 564 33.71 4.08 21.81
N ASN A 565 34.31 5.19 21.38
CA ASN A 565 33.66 6.48 21.23
C ASN A 565 34.19 7.27 20.02
N GLN A 566 33.41 8.23 19.58
CA GLN A 566 33.88 9.33 18.75
C GLN A 566 34.71 10.29 19.63
N PHE A 567 35.90 10.68 19.20
CA PHE A 567 36.76 11.61 19.92
C PHE A 567 36.83 12.94 19.16
N PHE A 568 36.79 14.02 19.94
CA PHE A 568 36.88 15.38 19.46
C PHE A 568 38.20 15.99 19.96
N TYR A 569 38.91 16.65 19.04
CA TYR A 569 40.16 17.32 19.33
C TYR A 569 40.04 18.80 19.01
N LYS A 570 40.65 19.59 19.88
CA LYS A 570 40.76 21.04 19.70
C LYS A 570 42.23 21.41 19.81
N VAL A 571 42.77 22.06 18.73
CA VAL A 571 44.10 22.67 18.73
C VAL A 571 43.92 24.18 18.85
N GLU A 572 44.64 24.78 19.79
CA GLU A 572 44.65 26.23 20.02
C GLU A 572 46.10 26.72 19.93
N LEU A 573 46.30 27.86 19.26
CA LEU A 573 47.59 28.51 19.08
C LEU A 573 47.68 29.66 20.07
N PHE A 574 48.73 29.66 20.88
CA PHE A 574 49.05 30.73 21.81
C PHE A 574 50.32 31.47 21.34
N SER A 575 50.27 32.81 21.44
CA SER A 575 51.43 33.67 21.25
C SER A 575 52.24 33.77 22.55
N ASP A 576 53.33 34.56 22.49
CA ASP A 576 54.02 35.04 23.69
C ASP A 576 52.99 35.58 24.70
N PHE A 577 53.25 35.37 25.98
CA PHE A 577 52.39 35.80 27.08
C PHE A 577 51.06 35.06 27.21
N HIS A 578 50.93 33.84 26.67
CA HIS A 578 49.72 32.97 26.73
C HIS A 578 48.44 33.65 26.18
N VAL A 579 48.58 34.48 25.16
CA VAL A 579 47.44 35.03 24.48
C VAL A 579 46.94 34.11 23.39
N LEU A 580 45.67 33.67 23.47
CA LEU A 580 45.02 32.84 22.46
C LEU A 580 44.94 33.61 21.11
N VAL A 581 45.52 33.06 20.07
CA VAL A 581 45.44 33.62 18.71
C VAL A 581 44.32 33.06 17.92
N GLY A 582 44.06 31.77 18.02
CA GLY A 582 42.99 31.07 17.37
C GLY A 582 43.08 29.57 17.48
N GLY A 583 42.05 28.84 17.08
CA GLY A 583 42.04 27.38 17.17
C GLY A 583 41.11 26.74 16.15
N SER A 584 41.24 25.46 16.01
CA SER A 584 40.28 24.64 15.23
C SER A 584 39.96 23.35 15.97
N THR A 585 38.76 22.83 15.66
CA THR A 585 38.24 21.58 16.21
C THR A 585 37.94 20.58 15.11
N ALA A 586 38.18 19.30 15.37
CA ALA A 586 37.76 18.22 14.47
C ALA A 586 37.52 16.93 15.28
N SER A 587 36.62 16.09 14.79
CA SER A 587 36.41 14.77 15.37
C SER A 587 37.02 13.66 14.51
N SER A 588 37.16 12.47 15.13
CA SER A 588 37.41 11.24 14.37
C SER A 588 36.21 10.87 13.50
N GLN A 589 36.51 10.16 12.41
CA GLN A 589 35.49 9.41 11.67
C GLN A 589 35.01 8.25 12.53
N TYR A 590 33.71 8.19 12.82
CA TYR A 590 33.12 7.18 13.70
C TYR A 590 32.14 6.30 12.93
N LEU A 591 32.56 5.07 12.66
CA LEU A 591 31.79 4.06 11.94
C LEU A 591 30.84 3.32 12.90
N THR A 592 29.62 3.09 12.44
CA THR A 592 28.63 2.20 13.08
C THR A 592 28.12 1.17 12.08
N LEU A 593 27.76 -0.02 12.57
CA LEU A 593 27.26 -1.12 11.75
C LEU A 593 25.84 -1.48 12.18
N ILE A 594 24.95 -1.67 11.21
CA ILE A 594 23.59 -2.17 11.43
C ILE A 594 23.42 -3.44 10.60
N PRO A 595 23.40 -4.62 11.26
CA PRO A 595 23.14 -5.87 10.58
C PRO A 595 21.77 -5.89 9.88
N GLN A 596 21.74 -6.45 8.68
CA GLN A 596 20.55 -6.65 7.87
C GLN A 596 20.54 -8.08 7.34
N ASP A 597 19.44 -8.48 6.77
CA ASP A 597 19.32 -9.75 6.07
C ASP A 597 20.24 -9.77 4.83
N ASN A 598 21.17 -10.75 4.81
CA ASN A 598 22.20 -10.88 3.79
C ASN A 598 22.98 -9.60 3.50
N GLY A 599 23.05 -8.71 4.50
CA GLY A 599 23.63 -7.38 4.32
C GLY A 599 24.13 -6.72 5.60
N MET A 600 24.80 -5.60 5.40
CA MET A 600 25.29 -4.73 6.47
C MET A 600 25.15 -3.29 6.03
N VAL A 601 24.42 -2.49 6.81
CA VAL A 601 24.41 -1.03 6.63
C VAL A 601 25.53 -0.43 7.45
N LEU A 602 26.39 0.29 6.78
CA LEU A 602 27.48 1.06 7.34
C LEU A 602 27.04 2.52 7.38
N ASN A 603 27.12 3.15 8.54
CA ASN A 603 26.92 4.59 8.68
C ASN A 603 28.13 5.15 9.43
N TRP A 604 28.58 6.32 9.02
CA TRP A 604 29.68 7.00 9.71
C TRP A 604 29.41 8.48 9.83
N GLN A 605 30.04 9.07 10.79
CA GLN A 605 29.87 10.51 11.07
C GLN A 605 31.18 11.11 11.54
N SER A 606 31.33 12.39 11.24
CA SER A 606 32.42 13.22 11.76
C SER A 606 31.95 14.67 11.86
N GLN A 607 32.61 15.42 12.72
CA GLN A 607 32.52 16.88 12.78
C GLN A 607 33.90 17.43 12.41
N ILE A 608 34.04 17.86 11.20
CA ILE A 608 35.32 18.26 10.60
C ILE A 608 35.20 19.64 9.96
N PRO A 609 36.23 20.49 10.01
CA PRO A 609 36.24 21.80 9.37
C PRO A 609 36.61 21.75 7.88
N TRP A 610 36.86 20.59 7.33
CA TRP A 610 37.08 20.35 5.87
C TRP A 610 35.94 19.53 5.31
N GLN A 611 35.96 19.33 3.98
CA GLN A 611 34.97 18.50 3.31
C GLN A 611 35.59 17.17 2.87
N ASP A 612 34.94 16.07 3.27
CA ASP A 612 35.23 14.76 2.70
C ASP A 612 34.53 14.64 1.33
N THR A 613 35.28 14.28 0.30
CA THR A 613 34.83 14.18 -1.09
C THR A 613 34.57 12.75 -1.50
N ALA A 614 35.18 11.79 -0.81
CA ALA A 614 34.99 10.37 -1.06
C ALA A 614 35.28 9.55 0.20
N PHE A 615 34.61 8.41 0.31
CA PHE A 615 34.83 7.42 1.33
C PHE A 615 35.11 6.06 0.69
N VAL A 616 36.27 5.51 0.91
CA VAL A 616 36.63 4.17 0.48
C VAL A 616 36.30 3.18 1.58
N ILE A 617 35.46 2.20 1.24
CA ILE A 617 34.99 1.19 2.19
C ILE A 617 35.86 -0.05 2.09
N PHE A 618 36.40 -0.45 3.22
CA PHE A 618 37.21 -1.65 3.35
C PHE A 618 36.47 -2.71 4.13
N ARG A 619 36.48 -3.94 3.62
CA ARG A 619 35.86 -5.12 4.26
C ARG A 619 36.87 -6.25 4.42
N LYS A 620 36.89 -6.85 5.61
CA LYS A 620 37.58 -8.09 5.90
C LYS A 620 36.54 -9.24 5.91
N LYS A 621 36.75 -10.23 5.06
CA LYS A 621 35.88 -11.40 4.94
C LYS A 621 36.03 -12.34 6.15
N PRO A 622 35.01 -13.20 6.39
CA PRO A 622 35.10 -14.26 7.39
C PRO A 622 36.41 -15.08 7.21
N ASN A 623 37.16 -15.27 8.32
CA ASN A 623 38.46 -15.97 8.34
C ASN A 623 39.56 -15.35 7.45
N GLY A 624 39.33 -14.16 6.91
CA GLY A 624 40.32 -13.40 6.15
C GLY A 624 41.31 -12.70 7.07
N SER A 625 42.53 -12.45 6.58
CA SER A 625 43.57 -11.66 7.29
C SER A 625 43.75 -10.26 6.70
N VAL A 626 43.15 -9.97 5.57
CA VAL A 626 43.34 -8.74 4.79
C VAL A 626 41.99 -8.03 4.58
N TYR A 627 42.01 -6.71 4.57
CA TYR A 627 40.90 -5.86 4.16
C TYR A 627 40.97 -5.61 2.66
N ASP A 628 39.85 -5.88 1.98
CA ASP A 628 39.69 -5.55 0.56
C ASP A 628 38.89 -4.25 0.44
N SER A 629 39.30 -3.32 -0.42
CA SER A 629 38.43 -2.20 -0.81
C SER A 629 37.26 -2.74 -1.64
N ILE A 630 36.04 -2.47 -1.19
CA ILE A 630 34.82 -3.01 -1.82
C ILE A 630 34.04 -1.95 -2.59
N ASN A 631 34.13 -0.69 -2.19
CA ASN A 631 33.45 0.42 -2.87
C ASN A 631 34.08 1.76 -2.51
N THR A 632 33.73 2.78 -3.29
CA THR A 632 33.99 4.19 -3.00
C THR A 632 32.69 4.95 -3.18
N VAL A 633 32.28 5.71 -2.16
CA VAL A 633 31.02 6.46 -2.13
C VAL A 633 31.27 7.90 -1.72
N THR A 634 30.28 8.76 -1.95
CA THR A 634 30.29 10.18 -1.53
C THR A 634 29.40 10.42 -0.30
N ASP A 635 28.42 9.55 -0.10
CA ASP A 635 27.49 9.64 1.04
C ASP A 635 28.10 8.99 2.29
N ALA A 636 27.73 9.46 3.46
CA ALA A 636 28.17 8.91 4.75
C ALA A 636 27.43 7.63 5.16
N THR A 637 27.00 6.86 4.19
CA THR A 637 26.31 5.57 4.36
C THR A 637 26.60 4.65 3.19
N PHE A 638 26.63 3.35 3.48
CA PHE A 638 26.76 2.32 2.44
C PHE A 638 26.06 1.04 2.87
N MET A 639 25.43 0.36 1.92
CA MET A 639 24.84 -0.96 2.14
C MET A 639 25.67 -2.02 1.43
N ASP A 640 26.36 -2.85 2.20
CA ASP A 640 27.03 -4.05 1.69
C ASP A 640 26.03 -5.19 1.63
N THR A 641 25.84 -5.75 0.42
CA THR A 641 24.84 -6.77 0.14
C THR A 641 25.46 -8.10 -0.25
N LYS A 642 24.66 -9.17 -0.29
CA LYS A 642 25.10 -10.52 -0.63
C LYS A 642 26.11 -11.08 0.38
N LEU A 643 25.97 -10.70 1.62
CA LEU A 643 26.68 -11.29 2.73
C LEU A 643 25.99 -12.59 3.16
N LYS A 644 26.72 -13.45 3.82
CA LYS A 644 26.17 -14.65 4.44
C LYS A 644 25.71 -14.36 5.86
N ASN A 645 24.45 -14.63 6.15
CA ASN A 645 23.92 -14.57 7.51
C ASN A 645 24.68 -15.51 8.46
N GLY A 646 24.94 -15.06 9.68
CA GLY A 646 25.69 -15.82 10.67
C GLY A 646 27.20 -15.76 10.56
N GLU A 647 27.79 -15.17 9.52
CA GLU A 647 29.23 -15.00 9.37
C GLU A 647 29.69 -13.61 9.79
N ILE A 648 30.90 -13.49 10.38
CA ILE A 648 31.42 -12.21 10.85
C ILE A 648 32.15 -11.45 9.75
N TYR A 649 31.78 -10.18 9.56
CA TYR A 649 32.43 -9.24 8.64
C TYR A 649 32.93 -8.02 9.41
N CYS A 650 34.13 -7.55 9.08
CA CYS A 650 34.71 -6.37 9.70
C CYS A 650 34.93 -5.27 8.68
N TYR A 651 34.76 -4.03 9.10
CA TYR A 651 34.84 -2.88 8.21
C TYR A 651 35.63 -1.73 8.84
N TYR A 652 36.25 -0.90 8.00
CA TYR A 652 36.65 0.45 8.30
C TYR A 652 36.48 1.33 7.06
N ILE A 653 36.48 2.64 7.26
CA ILE A 653 36.31 3.63 6.19
C ILE A 653 37.58 4.48 6.13
N GLU A 654 38.06 4.76 4.90
CA GLU A 654 39.05 5.76 4.60
C GLU A 654 38.34 6.98 4.01
N ALA A 655 38.27 8.07 4.76
CA ALA A 655 37.72 9.33 4.33
C ALA A 655 38.80 10.16 3.60
N ILE A 656 38.48 10.65 2.41
CA ILE A 656 39.35 11.47 1.57
C ILE A 656 38.71 12.84 1.46
N GLY A 657 39.36 13.85 2.00
CA GLY A 657 38.83 15.20 2.02
C GLY A 657 39.83 16.28 1.67
N SER A 658 39.40 17.50 1.71
CA SER A 658 40.24 18.68 1.52
C SER A 658 39.62 19.92 2.15
N TYR A 659 40.43 20.85 2.56
CA TYR A 659 40.00 22.23 2.81
C TYR A 659 39.72 22.91 1.50
N SER A 660 38.57 23.59 1.39
CA SER A 660 38.26 24.47 0.28
C SER A 660 38.81 25.86 0.53
N GLY A 661 39.22 26.54 -0.48
CA GLY A 661 39.78 27.89 -0.39
C GLY A 661 41.09 28.06 -1.16
N THR A 662 41.57 29.28 -1.22
CA THR A 662 42.70 29.66 -2.08
C THR A 662 44.06 29.01 -1.68
N LYS A 663 44.09 28.37 -0.51
CA LYS A 663 45.29 27.70 0.05
C LYS A 663 45.02 26.25 0.43
N THR A 664 44.48 25.51 -0.49
CA THR A 664 44.03 24.10 -0.31
C THR A 664 45.07 23.21 0.33
N ILE A 665 44.68 22.43 1.32
CA ILE A 665 45.43 21.28 1.86
C ILE A 665 44.66 20.04 1.40
N SER A 666 45.29 19.26 0.49
CA SER A 666 44.67 18.09 -0.13
C SER A 666 45.70 17.11 -0.65
N PRO A 667 45.45 15.79 -0.62
CA PRO A 667 44.29 15.15 0.05
C PRO A 667 44.49 15.03 1.56
N LEU A 668 43.38 15.11 2.32
CA LEU A 668 43.34 14.72 3.73
C LEU A 668 42.78 13.29 3.80
N ILE A 669 43.54 12.38 4.41
CA ILE A 669 43.16 10.99 4.53
C ILE A 669 43.00 10.63 6.01
N ASN A 670 41.80 10.19 6.39
CA ASN A 670 41.45 9.85 7.76
C ASN A 670 40.77 8.48 7.83
N LEU A 671 41.28 7.59 8.67
CA LEU A 671 40.69 6.27 8.90
C LEU A 671 39.68 6.33 10.03
N SER A 672 38.57 5.65 9.90
CA SER A 672 37.59 5.43 10.97
C SER A 672 38.07 4.37 11.95
N ASN A 673 37.39 4.23 13.09
CA ASN A 673 37.42 3.02 13.88
C ASN A 673 37.03 1.80 13.01
N TYR A 674 37.51 0.59 13.41
CA TYR A 674 37.04 -0.62 12.79
C TYR A 674 36.03 -1.35 13.63
N LEU A 675 35.01 -1.93 12.99
CA LEU A 675 33.95 -2.68 13.65
C LEU A 675 33.68 -3.99 12.92
N CYS A 676 33.25 -4.98 13.70
CA CYS A 676 32.81 -6.26 13.15
C CYS A 676 31.39 -6.55 13.60
N ALA A 677 30.58 -7.08 12.66
CA ALA A 677 29.23 -7.49 12.94
C ALA A 677 28.83 -8.73 12.10
N ILE A 678 27.73 -9.34 12.48
CA ILE A 678 27.20 -10.55 11.85
C ILE A 678 25.85 -10.19 11.20
N PRO A 679 25.68 -10.37 9.89
CA PRO A 679 24.38 -10.22 9.22
C PRO A 679 23.33 -11.13 9.84
N ILE A 680 22.13 -10.63 9.99
CA ILE A 680 21.02 -11.29 10.69
C ILE A 680 19.93 -11.58 9.67
N ASP A 681 19.54 -12.82 9.56
CA ASP A 681 18.37 -13.18 8.78
C ASP A 681 17.09 -12.63 9.43
N SER A 682 16.36 -11.82 8.72
CA SER A 682 15.09 -11.24 9.13
C SER A 682 13.97 -11.51 8.14
N THR A 683 14.28 -12.21 7.07
CA THR A 683 13.31 -12.53 6.02
C THR A 683 12.65 -13.87 6.32
N SER A 684 11.38 -13.83 6.63
CA SER A 684 10.62 -15.06 6.83
C SER A 684 10.27 -15.72 5.51
N PRO A 685 10.14 -17.05 5.47
CA PRO A 685 9.69 -17.77 4.28
C PRO A 685 8.32 -17.31 3.79
N LEU A 686 8.08 -17.42 2.49
CA LEU A 686 6.76 -17.17 1.91
C LEU A 686 5.73 -18.17 2.47
N PRO A 687 4.44 -17.79 2.48
CA PRO A 687 3.40 -18.66 2.99
C PRO A 687 3.32 -19.94 2.15
N PRO A 688 3.35 -21.12 2.78
CA PRO A 688 3.09 -22.36 2.08
C PRO A 688 1.61 -22.44 1.68
N GLU A 689 1.31 -23.24 0.69
CA GLU A 689 -0.07 -23.61 0.37
C GLU A 689 -0.44 -24.87 1.13
N ILE A 690 -1.55 -24.83 1.89
CA ILE A 690 -2.06 -25.98 2.60
C ILE A 690 -3.17 -26.65 1.79
N SER A 691 -3.21 -27.97 1.79
CA SER A 691 -4.35 -28.77 1.37
C SER A 691 -4.70 -29.81 2.43
N ILE A 692 -5.97 -30.17 2.49
CA ILE A 692 -6.53 -31.01 3.54
C ILE A 692 -7.29 -32.17 2.89
N MET A 693 -7.10 -33.35 3.45
CA MET A 693 -7.93 -34.54 3.18
C MET A 693 -8.50 -35.02 4.52
N GLU A 694 -9.82 -35.01 4.63
CA GLU A 694 -10.55 -35.43 5.81
C GLU A 694 -10.88 -36.94 5.74
N ASP A 695 -10.76 -37.64 6.86
CA ASP A 695 -11.23 -39.00 7.05
C ASP A 695 -12.34 -39.01 8.11
N CYS A 696 -13.56 -39.01 7.63
CA CYS A 696 -14.77 -39.03 8.45
C CYS A 696 -14.95 -40.29 9.29
N GLU A 697 -14.43 -41.44 8.81
CA GLU A 697 -14.59 -42.73 9.51
C GLU A 697 -13.71 -42.74 10.77
N ASN A 698 -12.45 -42.33 10.60
CA ASN A 698 -11.46 -42.37 11.68
C ASN A 698 -11.35 -41.06 12.47
N SER A 699 -12.16 -40.05 12.15
CA SER A 699 -12.10 -38.73 12.76
C SER A 699 -10.67 -38.17 12.74
N SER A 700 -10.05 -38.17 11.57
CA SER A 700 -8.68 -37.73 11.35
C SER A 700 -8.57 -36.79 10.15
N ILE A 701 -7.49 -36.02 10.13
CA ILE A 701 -7.20 -35.10 9.05
C ILE A 701 -5.76 -35.34 8.57
N TYR A 702 -5.60 -35.47 7.28
CA TYR A 702 -4.32 -35.42 6.62
C TYR A 702 -4.08 -34.04 6.02
N PHE A 703 -3.06 -33.36 6.48
CA PHE A 703 -2.58 -32.08 5.95
C PHE A 703 -1.42 -32.31 5.02
N SER A 704 -1.38 -31.63 3.88
CA SER A 704 -0.20 -31.52 3.04
C SER A 704 0.11 -30.07 2.72
N PHE A 705 1.38 -29.74 2.65
CA PHE A 705 1.89 -28.39 2.48
C PHE A 705 2.77 -28.32 1.24
N VAL A 706 2.63 -27.25 0.47
CA VAL A 706 3.50 -26.99 -0.68
C VAL A 706 4.07 -25.60 -0.54
N SER A 707 5.39 -25.51 -0.48
CA SER A 707 6.11 -24.24 -0.58
C SER A 707 6.62 -24.07 -2.01
N ASP A 708 6.79 -22.83 -2.47
CA ASP A 708 7.48 -22.61 -3.73
C ASP A 708 8.94 -23.09 -3.67
N SER A 709 9.61 -23.19 -4.81
CA SER A 709 10.95 -23.78 -4.88
C SER A 709 12.00 -22.96 -4.11
N VAL A 710 11.82 -21.63 -3.98
CA VAL A 710 12.76 -20.76 -3.30
C VAL A 710 12.54 -20.83 -1.79
N SER A 711 11.29 -20.74 -1.35
CA SER A 711 10.94 -20.85 0.07
C SER A 711 11.18 -22.25 0.63
N ALA A 712 11.11 -23.31 -0.20
CA ALA A 712 11.37 -24.66 0.25
C ALA A 712 12.85 -24.89 0.62
N GLU A 713 13.79 -24.19 -0.01
CA GLU A 713 15.23 -24.29 0.32
C GLU A 713 15.56 -23.60 1.66
N ASP A 714 14.80 -22.56 2.02
CA ASP A 714 14.99 -21.79 3.24
C ASP A 714 14.19 -22.34 4.42
N THR A 715 13.09 -23.04 4.16
CA THR A 715 12.19 -23.53 5.21
C THR A 715 12.81 -24.70 5.99
N LYS A 716 12.90 -24.55 7.32
CA LYS A 716 13.37 -25.58 8.25
C LYS A 716 12.23 -26.45 8.77
N ASN A 717 11.10 -25.84 9.10
CA ASN A 717 9.93 -26.53 9.64
C ASN A 717 8.65 -25.75 9.38
N TYR A 718 7.53 -26.39 9.64
CA TYR A 718 6.19 -25.82 9.48
C TYR A 718 5.44 -25.87 10.80
N ASN A 719 4.72 -24.80 11.14
CA ASN A 719 3.77 -24.76 12.23
C ASN A 719 2.35 -24.83 11.70
N LEU A 720 1.61 -25.86 12.10
CA LEU A 720 0.21 -26.05 11.78
C LEU A 720 -0.65 -25.47 12.90
N TYR A 721 -1.63 -24.66 12.55
CA TYR A 721 -2.52 -23.97 13.50
C TYR A 721 -4.00 -24.25 13.21
N LEU A 722 -4.78 -24.28 14.29
CA LEU A 722 -6.23 -24.14 14.28
C LEU A 722 -6.58 -22.68 14.58
N LEU A 723 -7.40 -22.06 13.75
CA LEU A 723 -7.91 -20.71 13.98
C LEU A 723 -9.10 -20.75 14.95
N GLN A 724 -9.03 -19.90 15.98
CA GLN A 724 -10.10 -19.72 16.98
C GLN A 724 -10.45 -18.24 17.03
N GLY A 725 -11.40 -17.81 16.19
CA GLY A 725 -11.70 -16.39 15.96
C GLY A 725 -10.44 -15.68 15.41
N ASN A 726 -9.98 -14.65 16.10
CA ASN A 726 -8.80 -13.87 15.73
C ASN A 726 -7.48 -14.44 16.29
N THR A 727 -7.47 -15.60 16.91
CA THR A 727 -6.28 -16.23 17.48
C THR A 727 -5.95 -17.53 16.78
N LYS A 728 -4.66 -17.87 16.72
CA LYS A 728 -4.18 -19.14 16.19
C LYS A 728 -3.68 -20.03 17.33
N LYS A 729 -4.16 -21.28 17.39
CA LYS A 729 -3.70 -22.30 18.33
C LYS A 729 -2.80 -23.28 17.62
N LEU A 730 -1.54 -23.39 18.06
CA LEU A 730 -0.59 -24.35 17.51
C LEU A 730 -1.08 -25.78 17.74
N ILE A 731 -1.15 -26.57 16.67
CA ILE A 731 -1.47 -28.01 16.69
C ILE A 731 -0.16 -28.80 16.71
N ALA A 732 0.73 -28.51 15.78
CA ALA A 732 1.98 -29.23 15.59
C ALA A 732 3.05 -28.36 14.94
N THR A 733 4.32 -28.73 15.20
CA THR A 733 5.46 -28.30 14.40
C THR A 733 6.03 -29.53 13.70
N THR A 734 6.22 -29.49 12.39
CA THR A 734 6.70 -30.60 11.57
C THR A 734 7.86 -30.18 10.67
N TYR A 735 8.79 -31.10 10.41
CA TYR A 735 9.93 -30.94 9.51
C TYR A 735 9.66 -31.48 8.08
N ILE A 736 8.48 -32.02 7.89
CA ILE A 736 8.04 -32.61 6.62
C ILE A 736 6.79 -31.90 6.12
N THR A 737 6.53 -31.98 4.84
CA THR A 737 5.47 -31.28 4.13
C THR A 737 4.08 -31.90 4.31
N TYR A 738 3.89 -32.69 5.35
CA TYR A 738 2.59 -33.27 5.69
C TYR A 738 2.49 -33.50 7.21
N TYR A 739 1.24 -33.62 7.69
CA TYR A 739 0.95 -33.94 9.07
C TYR A 739 -0.35 -34.74 9.18
N PHE A 740 -0.34 -35.79 10.01
CA PHE A 740 -1.52 -36.56 10.37
C PHE A 740 -2.03 -36.11 11.73
N TYR A 741 -3.28 -35.69 11.78
CA TYR A 741 -3.94 -35.29 13.02
C TYR A 741 -5.06 -36.28 13.31
N GLU A 742 -4.87 -37.17 14.27
CA GLU A 742 -5.69 -38.32 14.55
C GLU A 742 -6.41 -38.24 15.89
N ASN A 743 -7.39 -39.14 16.10
CA ASN A 743 -8.15 -39.29 17.35
C ASN A 743 -8.84 -38.02 17.80
N LEU A 744 -9.40 -37.28 16.89
CA LEU A 744 -10.08 -36.04 17.17
C LEU A 744 -11.52 -36.28 17.64
N SER A 745 -11.95 -35.54 18.68
CA SER A 745 -13.35 -35.49 19.07
C SER A 745 -14.21 -34.73 18.05
N SER A 746 -13.59 -33.84 17.30
CA SER A 746 -14.18 -33.05 16.20
C SER A 746 -13.08 -32.71 15.22
N ILE A 747 -13.34 -32.85 13.92
CA ILE A 747 -12.47 -32.40 12.85
C ILE A 747 -12.80 -30.98 12.39
N ALA A 748 -13.95 -30.45 12.78
CA ALA A 748 -14.40 -29.11 12.37
C ALA A 748 -13.44 -28.04 12.87
N GLY A 749 -13.03 -27.18 11.95
CA GLY A 749 -12.13 -26.07 12.25
C GLY A 749 -11.55 -25.48 10.99
N CYS A 750 -11.01 -24.28 11.11
CA CYS A 750 -10.26 -23.62 10.04
C CYS A 750 -8.77 -23.74 10.34
N TYR A 751 -8.00 -24.22 9.40
CA TYR A 751 -6.60 -24.58 9.57
C TYR A 751 -5.73 -23.71 8.66
N VAL A 752 -4.56 -23.39 9.16
CA VAL A 752 -3.51 -22.66 8.43
C VAL A 752 -2.14 -23.23 8.81
N VAL A 753 -1.19 -23.04 7.94
CA VAL A 753 0.21 -23.39 8.19
C VAL A 753 1.12 -22.19 7.94
N THR A 754 2.20 -22.12 8.69
CA THR A 754 3.30 -21.17 8.46
C THR A 754 4.58 -21.94 8.23
N ALA A 755 5.51 -21.36 7.50
CA ALA A 755 6.86 -21.88 7.35
C ALA A 755 7.81 -21.11 8.29
N ILE A 756 8.82 -21.79 8.80
CA ILE A 756 9.87 -21.24 9.65
C ILE A 756 11.23 -21.57 9.04
N ASP A 757 12.10 -20.59 8.91
CA ASP A 757 13.45 -20.76 8.39
C ASP A 757 14.44 -21.34 9.42
N SER A 758 15.70 -21.41 9.00
CA SER A 758 16.79 -21.92 9.85
C SER A 758 17.20 -20.97 10.98
N PHE A 759 16.83 -19.69 10.88
CA PHE A 759 17.10 -18.62 11.86
C PHE A 759 15.94 -18.41 12.83
N GLY A 760 14.78 -18.97 12.56
CA GLY A 760 13.60 -18.93 13.42
C GLY A 760 12.57 -17.87 13.03
N ASN A 761 12.69 -17.28 11.83
CA ASN A 761 11.70 -16.33 11.34
C ASN A 761 10.47 -17.10 10.84
N GLU A 762 9.33 -16.82 11.43
CA GLU A 762 8.05 -17.44 11.05
C GLU A 762 7.34 -16.59 9.99
N GLY A 763 7.01 -17.21 8.86
CA GLY A 763 6.29 -16.60 7.75
C GLY A 763 4.83 -16.32 8.05
N ILE A 764 4.17 -15.63 7.13
CA ILE A 764 2.72 -15.39 7.20
C ILE A 764 1.94 -16.70 6.99
N ILE A 765 0.68 -16.70 7.39
CA ILE A 765 -0.18 -17.88 7.27
C ILE A 765 -0.48 -18.20 5.81
N SER A 766 -0.69 -19.48 5.53
CA SER A 766 -1.18 -20.04 4.27
C SER A 766 -2.58 -19.54 3.90
N ASN A 767 -3.11 -20.00 2.77
CA ASN A 767 -4.54 -20.04 2.52
C ASN A 767 -5.26 -20.73 3.70
N ILE A 768 -6.44 -20.23 4.05
CA ILE A 768 -7.28 -20.80 5.11
C ILE A 768 -8.14 -21.90 4.51
N ILE A 769 -8.10 -23.09 5.08
CA ILE A 769 -9.01 -24.18 4.73
C ILE A 769 -9.84 -24.55 5.96
N CYS A 770 -11.14 -24.50 5.78
CA CYS A 770 -12.08 -24.89 6.84
C CYS A 770 -12.68 -26.24 6.52
N VAL A 771 -12.72 -27.10 7.51
CA VAL A 771 -13.25 -28.48 7.47
C VAL A 771 -14.47 -28.55 8.38
N GLU A 772 -15.49 -29.23 7.93
CA GLU A 772 -16.69 -29.51 8.69
C GLU A 772 -16.60 -30.84 9.43
N ASN A 773 -17.40 -31.01 10.48
CA ASN A 773 -17.66 -32.32 11.02
C ASN A 773 -18.43 -33.15 9.99
N CYS A 774 -18.26 -34.46 10.06
CA CYS A 774 -19.05 -35.44 9.30
C CYS A 774 -20.19 -35.96 10.20
N PRO A 775 -21.31 -35.25 10.31
CA PRO A 775 -22.39 -35.72 11.15
C PRO A 775 -23.08 -36.94 10.53
N GLU A 776 -23.28 -37.96 11.32
CA GLU A 776 -24.05 -39.14 10.94
C GLU A 776 -25.11 -39.42 11.98
N TYR A 777 -26.34 -39.55 11.52
CA TYR A 777 -27.43 -39.93 12.36
C TYR A 777 -28.33 -40.93 11.67
N GLU A 778 -28.36 -42.16 12.20
CA GLU A 778 -29.13 -43.27 11.62
C GLU A 778 -29.96 -43.95 12.68
N LEU A 779 -31.24 -44.14 12.38
CA LEU A 779 -32.19 -44.78 13.26
C LEU A 779 -32.57 -46.16 12.73
N PRO A 780 -32.73 -47.15 13.62
CA PRO A 780 -33.28 -48.46 13.23
C PRO A 780 -34.75 -48.35 12.82
N ASN A 781 -35.25 -49.33 12.13
CA ASN A 781 -36.67 -49.39 11.77
C ASN A 781 -37.44 -50.44 12.57
N VAL A 782 -36.77 -51.15 13.49
CA VAL A 782 -37.32 -52.18 14.33
C VAL A 782 -36.59 -52.34 15.66
N PHE A 783 -37.27 -52.63 16.71
CA PHE A 783 -36.70 -53.02 18.00
C PHE A 783 -37.63 -53.97 18.76
N SER A 784 -37.10 -54.66 19.76
CA SER A 784 -37.81 -55.76 20.42
C SER A 784 -37.66 -55.69 21.95
N PRO A 785 -38.43 -54.83 22.65
CA PRO A 785 -38.30 -54.68 24.09
C PRO A 785 -38.91 -55.86 24.85
N ASN A 786 -38.18 -56.98 24.87
CA ASN A 786 -38.57 -58.26 25.48
C ASN A 786 -37.72 -58.68 26.68
N ASN A 787 -36.73 -57.79 27.08
CA ASN A 787 -35.75 -57.93 28.16
C ASN A 787 -34.77 -59.12 27.95
N ASP A 788 -34.37 -59.41 26.71
CA ASP A 788 -33.33 -60.40 26.39
C ASP A 788 -31.95 -59.72 26.25
N ASN A 789 -31.85 -58.43 26.47
CA ASN A 789 -30.66 -57.57 26.31
C ASN A 789 -30.24 -57.37 24.84
N VAL A 790 -31.12 -57.71 23.88
CA VAL A 790 -30.86 -57.52 22.46
C VAL A 790 -31.97 -56.61 21.86
N ASN A 791 -31.63 -55.45 21.39
CA ASN A 791 -32.58 -54.47 20.81
C ASN A 791 -33.80 -54.15 21.72
N ASP A 792 -33.61 -54.19 23.05
CA ASP A 792 -34.64 -53.86 24.02
C ASP A 792 -35.00 -52.36 24.05
N LEU A 793 -34.09 -51.52 23.54
CA LEU A 793 -34.28 -50.09 23.41
C LEU A 793 -34.22 -49.72 21.92
N PHE A 794 -35.03 -48.80 21.55
CA PHE A 794 -34.91 -48.06 20.29
C PHE A 794 -33.83 -46.99 20.46
N VAL A 795 -32.64 -47.32 20.00
CA VAL A 795 -31.44 -46.49 20.06
C VAL A 795 -30.94 -46.21 18.68
N THR A 796 -30.13 -45.20 18.52
CA THR A 796 -29.51 -44.84 17.27
C THR A 796 -28.51 -45.91 16.80
N ILE A 797 -28.43 -46.16 15.49
CA ILE A 797 -27.40 -47.01 14.86
C ILE A 797 -26.09 -46.21 14.72
N LYS A 798 -26.26 -44.95 14.33
CA LYS A 798 -25.16 -43.98 14.21
C LYS A 798 -25.53 -42.69 14.89
N ASN A 799 -24.61 -42.16 15.70
CA ASN A 799 -24.77 -40.92 16.42
C ASN A 799 -23.41 -40.23 16.50
N LYS A 800 -23.08 -39.46 15.48
CA LYS A 800 -21.78 -38.79 15.38
C LYS A 800 -22.01 -37.32 15.12
N HIS A 801 -21.41 -36.46 15.93
CA HIS A 801 -21.50 -34.99 15.84
C HIS A 801 -22.93 -34.44 15.82
N ILE A 802 -23.81 -35.05 16.63
CA ILE A 802 -25.17 -34.60 16.84
C ILE A 802 -25.25 -33.90 18.18
N GLU A 803 -25.65 -32.64 18.18
CA GLU A 803 -25.83 -31.85 19.41
C GLU A 803 -27.04 -32.28 20.20
N SER A 804 -28.17 -32.44 19.53
CA SER A 804 -29.43 -32.86 20.15
C SER A 804 -30.43 -33.31 19.10
N VAL A 805 -31.51 -33.92 19.56
CA VAL A 805 -32.63 -34.21 18.68
C VAL A 805 -33.94 -33.75 19.31
N GLU A 806 -34.97 -33.54 18.51
CA GLU A 806 -36.33 -33.45 18.96
C GLU A 806 -37.12 -34.65 18.38
N MET A 807 -37.11 -35.76 19.12
CA MET A 807 -37.80 -36.98 18.70
C MET A 807 -39.21 -37.01 19.25
N LYS A 808 -40.19 -37.28 18.40
CA LYS A 808 -41.56 -37.62 18.77
C LYS A 808 -41.98 -38.88 18.04
N ILE A 809 -42.44 -39.88 18.85
CA ILE A 809 -42.94 -41.14 18.30
C ILE A 809 -44.45 -41.20 18.50
N TYR A 810 -45.18 -41.55 17.47
CA TYR A 810 -46.60 -41.58 17.37
C TYR A 810 -47.13 -42.98 17.15
N ASN A 811 -48.23 -43.32 17.74
CA ASN A 811 -48.96 -44.52 17.38
C ASN A 811 -49.75 -44.35 16.05
N ARG A 812 -50.39 -45.40 15.54
CA ARG A 812 -51.18 -45.39 14.29
C ARG A 812 -52.33 -44.37 14.26
N TRP A 813 -52.76 -43.86 15.42
CA TRP A 813 -53.83 -42.84 15.54
C TRP A 813 -53.24 -41.40 15.71
N GLY A 814 -51.95 -41.21 15.56
CA GLY A 814 -51.31 -39.91 15.64
C GLY A 814 -51.06 -39.39 17.06
N LYS A 815 -51.27 -40.21 18.12
CA LYS A 815 -51.01 -39.85 19.50
C LYS A 815 -49.54 -40.09 19.85
N ILE A 816 -48.90 -39.07 20.48
CA ILE A 816 -47.51 -39.17 20.94
C ILE A 816 -47.42 -40.26 22.04
N VAL A 817 -46.53 -41.20 21.88
CA VAL A 817 -46.26 -42.28 22.85
C VAL A 817 -44.88 -42.11 23.52
N PHE A 818 -43.97 -41.38 22.90
CA PHE A 818 -42.66 -41.08 23.44
C PHE A 818 -42.11 -39.80 22.82
N GLU A 819 -41.35 -39.04 23.59
CA GLU A 819 -40.59 -37.91 23.12
C GLU A 819 -39.29 -37.78 23.94
N THR A 820 -38.26 -37.35 23.29
CA THR A 820 -36.93 -37.09 23.89
C THR A 820 -36.14 -36.03 23.10
N THR A 821 -35.23 -35.41 23.81
CA THR A 821 -34.17 -34.59 23.20
C THR A 821 -32.81 -35.26 23.24
N ASP A 822 -32.71 -36.44 23.83
CA ASP A 822 -31.52 -37.28 23.89
C ASP A 822 -31.25 -37.87 22.50
N SER A 823 -30.05 -37.65 21.97
CA SER A 823 -29.64 -38.14 20.65
C SER A 823 -29.60 -39.65 20.57
N GLU A 824 -29.42 -40.37 21.68
CA GLU A 824 -29.48 -41.83 21.75
C GLU A 824 -30.91 -42.38 21.75
N ILE A 825 -31.90 -41.52 21.90
CA ILE A 825 -33.34 -41.85 21.96
C ILE A 825 -33.75 -42.66 23.19
N ASN A 826 -33.22 -43.85 23.34
CA ASN A 826 -33.41 -44.76 24.48
C ASN A 826 -34.89 -45.13 24.80
N TRP A 827 -35.72 -45.29 23.77
CA TRP A 827 -37.14 -45.65 23.98
C TRP A 827 -37.28 -47.16 24.23
N ASN A 828 -37.79 -47.54 25.40
CA ASN A 828 -38.03 -48.92 25.85
C ASN A 828 -39.43 -49.47 25.50
N GLY A 829 -40.10 -48.88 24.54
CA GLY A 829 -41.41 -49.33 24.10
C GLY A 829 -42.55 -49.07 25.12
N LYS A 830 -42.36 -48.17 26.11
CA LYS A 830 -43.40 -47.78 27.06
C LYS A 830 -44.06 -46.49 26.69
N LYS A 831 -45.30 -46.29 27.13
CA LYS A 831 -46.03 -45.04 26.92
C LYS A 831 -45.45 -43.93 27.77
N ARG A 832 -45.41 -42.72 27.19
CA ARG A 832 -44.95 -41.51 27.83
C ARG A 832 -45.51 -41.31 29.25
N GLY A 833 -44.62 -41.19 30.22
CA GLY A 833 -44.97 -40.92 31.63
C GLY A 833 -45.75 -42.06 32.34
N LYS A 834 -45.81 -43.25 31.75
CA LYS A 834 -46.48 -44.42 32.31
C LYS A 834 -45.59 -45.64 32.29
N LYS A 835 -45.84 -46.61 33.22
CA LYS A 835 -45.16 -47.92 33.20
C LYS A 835 -45.82 -48.89 32.24
N GLU A 836 -46.83 -48.45 31.48
CA GLU A 836 -47.60 -49.26 30.56
C GLU A 836 -46.84 -49.47 29.24
N ASP A 837 -46.84 -50.73 28.78
CA ASP A 837 -46.21 -51.06 27.50
C ASP A 837 -47.03 -50.54 26.31
N CYS A 838 -46.34 -50.14 25.27
CA CYS A 838 -46.92 -49.96 23.94
C CYS A 838 -47.23 -51.30 23.31
N SER A 839 -48.34 -51.42 22.59
CA SER A 839 -48.73 -52.67 21.86
C SER A 839 -47.75 -52.91 20.71
N GLU A 840 -47.55 -54.16 20.35
CA GLU A 840 -46.86 -54.52 19.10
C GLU A 840 -47.50 -53.85 17.89
N GLY A 841 -46.64 -53.50 16.93
CA GLY A 841 -47.09 -52.89 15.70
C GLY A 841 -46.17 -51.72 15.21
N VAL A 842 -46.67 -51.04 14.20
CA VAL A 842 -45.93 -49.95 13.58
C VAL A 842 -46.24 -48.62 14.28
N TYR A 843 -45.19 -47.90 14.63
CA TYR A 843 -45.20 -46.55 15.16
C TYR A 843 -44.54 -45.64 14.13
N PHE A 844 -44.82 -44.36 14.17
CA PHE A 844 -44.26 -43.41 13.27
C PHE A 844 -43.48 -42.37 14.10
N TYR A 845 -42.34 -41.91 13.53
CA TYR A 845 -41.58 -40.89 14.22
C TYR A 845 -41.37 -39.67 13.35
N VAL A 846 -41.21 -38.58 14.03
CA VAL A 846 -40.65 -37.31 13.51
C VAL A 846 -39.50 -36.93 14.41
N CYS A 847 -38.32 -36.81 13.87
CA CYS A 847 -37.10 -36.41 14.55
C CYS A 847 -36.53 -35.18 13.88
N ILE A 848 -36.35 -34.09 14.58
CA ILE A 848 -35.48 -32.97 14.13
C ILE A 848 -34.13 -33.30 14.70
N VAL A 849 -33.14 -33.37 13.83
CA VAL A 849 -31.74 -33.66 14.18
C VAL A 849 -30.97 -32.37 14.10
N ASN A 850 -30.33 -32.00 15.18
CA ASN A 850 -29.50 -30.81 15.30
C ASN A 850 -28.04 -31.19 15.21
N GLU A 851 -27.44 -31.01 14.05
CA GLU A 851 -26.02 -31.28 13.74
C GLU A 851 -25.15 -30.16 14.21
N LEU A 852 -24.02 -30.50 14.81
CA LEU A 852 -22.99 -29.54 15.18
C LEU A 852 -22.06 -29.30 13.95
N LYS A 853 -22.15 -28.11 13.38
CA LYS A 853 -21.32 -27.63 12.27
C LYS A 853 -20.39 -26.50 12.69
N LEU A 854 -19.47 -26.15 11.80
CA LEU A 854 -18.51 -25.09 12.06
C LEU A 854 -19.19 -23.73 12.28
N ASP A 855 -20.25 -23.43 11.54
CA ASP A 855 -21.00 -22.16 11.60
C ASP A 855 -22.09 -22.20 12.69
N GLY A 856 -22.20 -23.30 13.47
CA GLY A 856 -23.22 -23.47 14.50
C GLY A 856 -24.09 -24.69 14.27
N ILE A 857 -25.33 -24.67 14.80
CA ILE A 857 -26.24 -25.81 14.73
C ILE A 857 -27.06 -25.75 13.44
N SER A 858 -26.96 -26.81 12.63
CA SER A 858 -27.83 -27.05 11.46
C SER A 858 -28.87 -28.09 11.78
N SER A 859 -30.12 -27.87 11.39
CA SER A 859 -31.21 -28.78 11.71
C SER A 859 -31.87 -29.35 10.46
N TYR A 860 -32.15 -30.65 10.47
CA TYR A 860 -32.95 -31.29 9.44
C TYR A 860 -33.95 -32.26 10.05
N LYS A 861 -34.91 -32.71 9.26
CA LYS A 861 -36.06 -33.48 9.72
C LYS A 861 -36.06 -34.85 9.12
N LEU A 862 -35.99 -35.88 10.00
CA LEU A 862 -36.24 -37.28 9.66
C LEU A 862 -37.66 -37.67 9.97
N LYS A 863 -38.22 -38.55 9.15
CA LYS A 863 -39.52 -39.17 9.37
C LYS A 863 -39.44 -40.64 9.00
N GLY A 864 -40.04 -41.50 9.78
CA GLY A 864 -40.00 -42.95 9.47
C GLY A 864 -41.01 -43.74 10.31
N ALA A 865 -40.95 -45.02 10.12
CA ALA A 865 -41.74 -45.98 10.84
C ALA A 865 -40.82 -46.90 11.68
N ILE A 866 -41.32 -47.31 12.83
CA ILE A 866 -40.65 -48.20 13.76
C ILE A 866 -41.55 -49.41 13.98
N SER A 867 -41.05 -50.59 13.79
CA SER A 867 -41.74 -51.85 14.14
C SER A 867 -41.39 -52.23 15.58
N LEU A 868 -42.35 -52.17 16.47
CA LEU A 868 -42.21 -52.71 17.83
C LEU A 868 -42.69 -54.15 17.86
N ILE A 869 -41.79 -55.08 18.17
CA ILE A 869 -42.04 -56.50 18.22
C ILE A 869 -41.78 -57.02 19.64
N ARG A 870 -42.73 -57.70 20.27
CA ARG A 870 -42.57 -58.39 21.55
C ARG A 870 -42.64 -59.86 21.34
N GLY A 871 -41.56 -60.52 21.00
CA GLY A 871 -41.52 -61.94 20.85
C GLY A 871 -41.96 -62.64 22.13
N ASN A 872 -42.94 -63.60 22.03
CA ASN A 872 -43.28 -64.46 23.12
C ASN A 872 -42.11 -65.45 23.38
N THR A 873 -41.34 -65.20 24.42
CA THR A 873 -40.42 -66.20 24.94
C THR A 873 -41.26 -67.36 25.55
N LYS A 874 -41.73 -68.34 24.75
CA LYS A 874 -42.02 -69.59 25.29
C LYS A 874 -40.68 -70.19 25.74
N LYS A 875 -40.46 -70.32 27.07
CA LYS A 875 -39.46 -71.27 27.60
C LYS A 875 -39.87 -72.67 27.11
N VAL A 876 -39.05 -73.23 26.29
CA VAL A 876 -39.04 -74.63 26.04
C VAL A 876 -38.30 -75.25 27.25
N GLU A 877 -39.00 -76.02 28.11
CA GLU A 877 -38.44 -76.89 29.16
C GLU A 877 -37.48 -77.92 28.58
#